data_6756e3a0262b1db2f2ffaba8d3d8aafc
#
_entry.id   6756e3a0262b1db2f2ffaba8d3d8aafc
#
_cell.length_a   1.000
_cell.length_b   1.000
_cell.length_c   1.000
_cell.angle_alpha   90.00
_cell.angle_beta   90.00
_cell.angle_gamma   90.00
#
_symmetry.space_group_name_H-M   'P 1'
#
loop_
_entity.id
_entity.type
_entity.pdbx_description
1 polymer ?
#
loop_
_entity_poly.entity_id
_entity_poly.type
_entity_poly.pdbx_seq_one_letter_code
_entity_poly.pdbx_strand_id
1 'polypeptide(L)'
;MAYLQFNKAELVNLEYSLKRELLATNRTGGYCNTTIVGCNTRKYHGLFAVPIEKFDGHRYMLLSSLDETLLQHGMPFNLGIHCYGDVYEPRGHKYIVDFEMNPFPVITYRVGGMLFRKEILFVVGCDQLLIRYTLLDAHSHTVLRLKPYLAFRSIHALTVANSDADTHYSQVDGGVSFRLYPDFPALNLQCSKPCEYVHAPDWYRNTVYKEEYRRGFDCMEDLLVPGFFEMPMEKGESIVFSASTEPVSPRNLKAQFTREVNRRMPRDNYDDCLKAAAEQLFAYKGKLARICTGFSWHEMGGMRETCIALPGLTLCNKGDVKLYEKILSDLILENEDAYLHGSNQVESPLRLFEAVQQLASYTGDVASAWKKYGKFLKEVAESYLAGRPEVKLHDNGLLWAEKPGVALSWMNAYVDGRPVTERRGYQVETNCLWYNAVCYILDMESCFGKPGRLTKRLAEVKASIEACFYDLFWVEARRHLADYVDEKGQNVFTRPNQLYACSLPYSPVSEEVQAEILHAVTRELVTTRGIRTLSPKNPLYRSRYDGNQIERDTTTHNGCTRPWLLGAYVAASFKLFGPSFARKAQELVDGFQEDLNVHGIGAVAEIYDGDPPYIPHGAINSALSVAEILRVKYLIKQYKDKEESL
;
A
#
# COMPACT_ATOMS: atom_id res chain seq x y z
N MET A 1 20.91 6.10 19.07
CA MET A 1 20.80 5.90 17.61
C MET A 1 19.32 5.91 17.26
N ALA A 2 18.95 6.52 16.15
CA ALA A 2 17.58 6.43 15.67
C ALA A 2 17.24 4.98 15.29
N TYR A 3 15.98 4.59 15.41
CA TYR A 3 15.52 3.23 15.16
C TYR A 3 15.72 2.80 13.70
N LEU A 4 15.53 3.74 12.76
CA LEU A 4 15.74 3.55 11.33
C LEU A 4 16.92 4.43 10.87
N GLN A 5 18.15 3.94 11.05
CA GLN A 5 19.38 4.64 10.73
C GLN A 5 20.34 3.75 9.96
N PHE A 6 20.99 4.31 8.94
CA PHE A 6 21.97 3.65 8.09
C PHE A 6 23.27 4.43 8.09
N ASN A 7 24.36 3.74 8.32
CA ASN A 7 25.68 4.33 8.42
C ASN A 7 26.41 4.35 7.06
N LYS A 8 27.55 5.05 7.01
CA LYS A 8 28.35 5.20 5.80
C LYS A 8 28.71 3.87 5.12
N ALA A 9 29.04 2.82 5.89
CA ALA A 9 29.47 1.53 5.33
C ALA A 9 28.34 0.85 4.54
N GLU A 10 27.10 0.97 5.04
CA GLU A 10 25.90 0.48 4.37
C GLU A 10 25.56 1.32 3.14
N LEU A 11 25.61 2.66 3.26
CA LEU A 11 25.18 3.59 2.22
C LEU A 11 26.12 3.64 1.00
N VAL A 12 27.39 3.36 1.18
CA VAL A 12 28.37 3.27 0.07
C VAL A 12 28.18 1.99 -0.76
N ASN A 13 27.60 0.95 -0.18
CA ASN A 13 27.28 -0.28 -0.89
C ASN A 13 25.99 -0.08 -1.71
N LEU A 14 26.12 0.14 -3.02
CA LEU A 14 24.99 0.38 -3.92
C LEU A 14 24.03 -0.81 -4.01
N GLU A 15 24.53 -2.04 -3.99
CA GLU A 15 23.66 -3.22 -4.00
C GLU A 15 22.73 -3.25 -2.78
N TYR A 16 23.24 -2.83 -1.64
CA TYR A 16 22.47 -2.68 -0.40
C TYR A 16 21.51 -1.50 -0.47
N SER A 17 21.99 -0.33 -0.86
CA SER A 17 21.25 0.94 -0.76
C SER A 17 20.17 1.10 -1.81
N LEU A 18 20.35 0.56 -3.03
CA LEU A 18 19.39 0.65 -4.12
C LEU A 18 18.15 -0.23 -3.94
N LYS A 19 18.18 -1.18 -3.02
CA LYS A 19 17.02 -2.02 -2.65
C LYS A 19 16.15 -1.40 -1.56
N ARG A 20 16.55 -0.26 -0.98
CA ARG A 20 15.91 0.40 0.15
C ARG A 20 15.28 1.70 -0.30
N GLU A 21 13.98 1.78 -0.17
CA GLU A 21 13.17 2.88 -0.69
C GLU A 21 12.56 3.70 0.45
N LEU A 22 12.68 5.02 0.36
CA LEU A 22 11.99 5.97 1.24
C LEU A 22 10.65 6.37 0.62
N LEU A 23 9.68 6.69 1.46
CA LEU A 23 8.37 7.17 1.06
C LEU A 23 7.95 8.37 1.92
N ALA A 24 7.47 9.43 1.28
CA ALA A 24 6.74 10.51 1.91
C ALA A 24 5.46 10.78 1.11
N THR A 25 4.34 11.02 1.78
CA THR A 25 3.04 11.29 1.16
C THR A 25 2.43 12.58 1.67
N ASN A 26 1.57 13.21 0.85
CA ASN A 26 0.84 14.42 1.20
C ASN A 26 -0.60 14.15 1.68
N ARG A 27 -1.05 12.91 1.67
CA ARG A 27 -2.43 12.50 1.97
C ARG A 27 -3.50 13.11 1.04
N THR A 28 -3.11 13.54 -0.16
CA THR A 28 -4.04 13.86 -1.27
C THR A 28 -3.89 12.87 -2.42
N GLY A 29 -3.05 11.85 -2.25
CA GLY A 29 -2.68 10.87 -3.25
C GLY A 29 -1.30 11.08 -3.85
N GLY A 30 -0.66 12.23 -3.60
CA GLY A 30 0.70 12.52 -4.04
C GLY A 30 1.78 11.85 -3.18
N TYR A 31 2.95 11.61 -3.77
CA TYR A 31 4.09 11.00 -3.09
C TYR A 31 5.46 11.49 -3.58
N CYS A 32 6.44 11.32 -2.71
CA CYS A 32 7.88 11.31 -3.00
C CYS A 32 8.40 9.91 -2.67
N ASN A 33 9.02 9.24 -3.63
CA ASN A 33 9.62 7.92 -3.45
C ASN A 33 10.95 7.83 -4.23
N THR A 34 12.01 7.41 -3.57
CA THR A 34 13.32 7.15 -4.17
C THR A 34 14.11 6.21 -3.25
N THR A 35 15.32 5.82 -3.62
CA THR A 35 16.16 5.03 -2.73
C THR A 35 16.78 5.89 -1.61
N ILE A 36 17.29 5.26 -0.55
CA ILE A 36 17.93 5.96 0.58
C ILE A 36 19.20 6.75 0.19
N VAL A 37 19.74 6.53 -1.01
CA VAL A 37 20.84 7.29 -1.59
C VAL A 37 20.41 8.27 -2.68
N GLY A 38 19.10 8.38 -2.94
CA GLY A 38 18.53 9.31 -3.91
C GLY A 38 18.62 8.88 -5.38
N CYS A 39 19.04 7.66 -5.67
CA CYS A 39 19.07 7.10 -7.02
C CYS A 39 17.72 6.49 -7.38
N ASN A 40 17.09 6.94 -8.45
CA ASN A 40 15.85 6.36 -8.94
C ASN A 40 16.13 5.04 -9.67
N THR A 41 15.53 3.93 -9.19
CA THR A 41 15.67 2.58 -9.77
C THR A 41 14.41 2.10 -10.47
N ARG A 42 13.29 2.81 -10.28
CA ARG A 42 11.98 2.51 -10.86
C ARG A 42 11.42 3.73 -11.60
N LYS A 43 10.62 3.52 -12.63
CA LYS A 43 9.85 4.61 -13.28
C LYS A 43 8.88 5.32 -12.32
N TYR A 44 8.50 4.65 -11.25
CA TYR A 44 7.64 5.18 -10.18
C TYR A 44 8.39 6.05 -9.17
N HIS A 45 9.73 6.01 -9.17
CA HIS A 45 10.54 6.87 -8.33
C HIS A 45 10.54 8.30 -8.83
N GLY A 46 10.45 9.23 -7.91
CA GLY A 46 10.57 10.65 -8.12
C GLY A 46 10.24 11.45 -6.87
N LEU A 47 10.62 12.73 -6.89
CA LEU A 47 10.45 13.62 -5.76
C LEU A 47 9.04 14.21 -5.68
N PHE A 48 8.36 14.39 -6.83
CA PHE A 48 7.05 15.05 -6.84
C PHE A 48 6.11 14.40 -7.84
N ALA A 49 5.37 13.41 -7.35
CA ALA A 49 4.27 12.76 -8.07
C ALA A 49 2.94 13.16 -7.42
N VAL A 50 2.00 13.68 -8.21
CA VAL A 50 0.71 14.19 -7.72
C VAL A 50 -0.44 13.72 -8.61
N PRO A 51 -1.65 13.55 -8.06
CA PRO A 51 -2.85 13.32 -8.86
C PRO A 51 -3.23 14.58 -9.63
N ILE A 52 -3.62 14.43 -10.89
CA ILE A 52 -4.07 15.56 -11.73
C ILE A 52 -5.54 15.33 -12.09
N GLU A 53 -6.42 16.21 -11.62
CA GLU A 53 -7.86 16.10 -11.82
C GLU A 53 -8.25 16.06 -13.30
N LYS A 54 -7.59 16.83 -14.15
CA LYS A 54 -7.83 16.85 -15.60
C LYS A 54 -7.55 15.49 -16.27
N PHE A 55 -6.79 14.62 -15.62
CA PHE A 55 -6.47 13.25 -16.06
C PHE A 55 -7.10 12.21 -15.12
N ASP A 56 -8.37 12.40 -14.78
CA ASP A 56 -9.18 11.51 -13.94
C ASP A 56 -8.60 11.24 -12.54
N GLY A 57 -7.74 12.13 -12.06
CA GLY A 57 -7.08 11.99 -10.76
C GLY A 57 -5.96 10.95 -10.74
N HIS A 58 -5.52 10.46 -11.91
CA HIS A 58 -4.32 9.61 -11.99
C HIS A 58 -3.05 10.38 -11.61
N ARG A 59 -2.04 9.66 -11.13
CA ARG A 59 -0.77 10.24 -10.69
C ARG A 59 0.17 10.52 -11.83
N TYR A 60 0.78 11.70 -11.78
CA TYR A 60 1.79 12.15 -12.73
C TYR A 60 3.05 12.61 -12.02
N MET A 61 4.19 12.21 -12.55
CA MET A 61 5.51 12.63 -12.09
C MET A 61 5.86 13.97 -12.75
N LEU A 62 5.98 15.04 -11.97
CA LEU A 62 6.39 16.37 -12.46
C LEU A 62 7.88 16.61 -12.23
N LEU A 63 8.40 16.28 -11.02
CA LEU A 63 9.82 16.39 -10.67
C LEU A 63 10.37 14.99 -10.36
N SER A 64 11.22 14.47 -11.24
CA SER A 64 11.86 13.17 -11.07
C SER A 64 12.97 13.21 -10.02
N SER A 65 13.89 14.15 -10.13
CA SER A 65 14.99 14.32 -9.17
C SER A 65 15.43 15.77 -9.08
N LEU A 66 16.22 16.07 -8.06
CA LEU A 66 16.86 17.37 -7.84
C LEU A 66 18.30 17.08 -7.44
N ASP A 67 19.24 17.45 -8.32
CA ASP A 67 20.67 17.26 -8.04
C ASP A 67 21.23 18.47 -7.29
N GLU A 68 21.85 18.19 -6.18
CA GLU A 68 22.58 19.18 -5.39
C GLU A 68 24.07 19.15 -5.76
N THR A 69 24.64 20.34 -5.94
CA THR A 69 26.09 20.53 -6.07
C THR A 69 26.54 21.58 -5.06
N LEU A 70 27.54 21.26 -4.27
CA LEU A 70 28.22 22.21 -3.40
C LEU A 70 29.46 22.74 -4.13
N LEU A 71 29.54 24.06 -4.28
CA LEU A 71 30.69 24.74 -4.90
C LEU A 71 31.54 25.40 -3.82
N GLN A 72 32.83 25.05 -3.77
CA GLN A 72 33.80 25.64 -2.85
C GLN A 72 35.12 25.81 -3.56
N HIS A 73 35.71 27.01 -3.50
CA HIS A 73 36.96 27.37 -4.22
C HIS A 73 36.90 27.04 -5.73
N GLY A 74 35.74 27.18 -6.37
CA GLY A 74 35.53 26.84 -7.78
C GLY A 74 35.41 25.33 -8.07
N MET A 75 35.54 24.46 -7.06
CA MET A 75 35.43 23.02 -7.23
C MET A 75 33.99 22.57 -6.98
N PRO A 76 33.35 21.82 -7.92
CA PRO A 76 32.03 21.27 -7.76
C PRO A 76 32.08 19.91 -7.06
N PHE A 77 31.22 19.72 -6.05
CA PHE A 77 30.96 18.46 -5.38
C PHE A 77 29.53 18.05 -5.67
N ASN A 78 29.33 17.14 -6.63
CA ASN A 78 28.02 16.67 -7.05
C ASN A 78 27.50 15.59 -6.08
N LEU A 79 26.34 15.83 -5.47
CA LEU A 79 25.74 14.93 -4.47
C LEU A 79 24.67 13.99 -5.08
N GLY A 80 24.26 14.23 -6.33
CA GLY A 80 23.31 13.38 -7.06
C GLY A 80 23.88 12.01 -7.44
N ILE A 81 23.00 11.11 -7.87
CA ILE A 81 23.37 9.80 -8.43
C ILE A 81 22.28 9.33 -9.41
N HIS A 82 22.69 9.00 -10.63
CA HIS A 82 21.85 8.43 -11.68
C HIS A 82 22.52 7.21 -12.31
N CYS A 83 21.75 6.34 -12.94
CA CYS A 83 22.28 5.22 -13.70
C CYS A 83 22.18 5.50 -15.20
N TYR A 84 23.31 5.39 -15.90
CA TYR A 84 23.41 5.50 -17.36
C TYR A 84 24.02 4.21 -17.90
N GLY A 85 23.21 3.36 -18.56
CA GLY A 85 23.62 2.01 -18.89
C GLY A 85 23.94 1.20 -17.64
N ASP A 86 25.22 0.86 -17.41
CA ASP A 86 25.69 0.15 -16.22
C ASP A 86 26.55 1.03 -15.28
N VAL A 87 26.63 2.32 -15.58
CA VAL A 87 27.47 3.27 -14.84
C VAL A 87 26.59 4.19 -13.99
N TYR A 88 27.01 4.40 -12.74
CA TYR A 88 26.38 5.37 -11.83
C TYR A 88 27.18 6.65 -11.79
N GLU A 89 26.58 7.75 -12.27
CA GLU A 89 27.19 9.09 -12.31
C GLU A 89 26.11 10.18 -12.07
N PRO A 90 26.47 11.26 -11.33
CA PRO A 90 27.64 11.37 -10.47
C PRO A 90 27.58 10.34 -9.32
N ARG A 91 28.64 10.26 -8.51
CA ARG A 91 28.73 9.25 -7.42
C ARG A 91 28.52 9.88 -6.05
N GLY A 92 27.49 10.69 -5.91
CA GLY A 92 27.18 11.45 -4.69
C GLY A 92 26.95 10.58 -3.44
N HIS A 93 26.48 9.33 -3.60
CA HIS A 93 26.32 8.37 -2.50
C HIS A 93 27.61 8.14 -1.68
N LYS A 94 28.79 8.32 -2.27
CA LYS A 94 30.08 8.20 -1.56
C LYS A 94 30.30 9.29 -0.51
N TYR A 95 29.59 10.40 -0.62
CA TYR A 95 29.66 11.50 0.34
C TYR A 95 28.66 11.37 1.49
N ILE A 96 27.65 10.47 1.37
CA ILE A 96 26.68 10.24 2.43
C ILE A 96 27.38 9.58 3.61
N VAL A 97 27.20 10.13 4.80
CA VAL A 97 27.75 9.58 6.05
C VAL A 97 26.69 9.03 6.95
N ASP A 98 25.44 9.46 6.78
CA ASP A 98 24.30 9.04 7.59
C ASP A 98 22.98 9.25 6.84
N PHE A 99 22.07 8.29 6.96
CA PHE A 99 20.67 8.41 6.58
C PHE A 99 19.80 8.01 7.76
N GLU A 100 18.82 8.82 8.08
CA GLU A 100 17.87 8.60 9.16
C GLU A 100 16.43 8.78 8.65
N MET A 101 15.50 7.94 9.11
CA MET A 101 14.07 8.03 8.79
C MET A 101 13.26 8.27 10.08
N ASN A 102 13.54 9.37 10.79
CA ASN A 102 12.80 9.71 12.02
C ASN A 102 12.67 11.24 12.19
N PRO A 103 11.44 11.79 12.11
CA PRO A 103 10.19 11.20 11.64
C PRO A 103 10.05 11.21 10.11
N PHE A 104 11.01 11.74 9.38
CA PHE A 104 11.06 11.87 7.92
C PHE A 104 12.49 11.64 7.42
N PRO A 105 12.72 11.52 6.09
CA PRO A 105 14.05 11.28 5.55
C PRO A 105 15.02 12.44 5.81
N VAL A 106 16.16 12.12 6.42
CA VAL A 106 17.28 13.03 6.68
C VAL A 106 18.55 12.39 6.16
N ILE A 107 19.26 13.08 5.25
CA ILE A 107 20.50 12.63 4.65
C ILE A 107 21.63 13.60 5.03
N THR A 108 22.72 13.09 5.58
CA THR A 108 23.88 13.88 5.94
C THR A 108 25.08 13.54 5.04
N TYR A 109 25.64 14.55 4.43
CA TYR A 109 26.81 14.44 3.55
C TYR A 109 28.05 15.03 4.20
N ARG A 110 29.21 14.42 3.95
CA ARG A 110 30.53 14.97 4.30
C ARG A 110 31.40 15.00 3.06
N VAL A 111 31.75 16.19 2.60
CA VAL A 111 32.51 16.40 1.36
C VAL A 111 33.31 17.72 1.39
N GLY A 112 34.55 17.73 0.90
CA GLY A 112 35.37 18.94 0.79
C GLY A 112 35.57 19.71 2.10
N GLY A 113 35.55 19.02 3.26
CA GLY A 113 35.60 19.67 4.57
C GLY A 113 34.25 20.23 5.05
N MET A 114 33.19 20.09 4.26
CA MET A 114 31.84 20.52 4.59
C MET A 114 31.03 19.38 5.23
N LEU A 115 30.09 19.72 6.12
CA LEU A 115 29.03 18.86 6.61
C LEU A 115 27.69 19.47 6.20
N PHE A 116 26.92 18.73 5.39
CA PHE A 116 25.70 19.23 4.75
C PHE A 116 24.54 18.27 4.99
N ARG A 117 23.35 18.79 5.28
CA ARG A 117 22.15 18.02 5.58
C ARG A 117 21.02 18.34 4.62
N LYS A 118 20.35 17.30 4.13
CA LYS A 118 19.14 17.35 3.31
C LYS A 118 17.99 16.69 4.06
N GLU A 119 16.86 17.36 4.16
CA GLU A 119 15.67 16.90 4.86
C GLU A 119 14.47 17.01 3.91
N ILE A 120 13.66 15.95 3.78
CA ILE A 120 12.59 15.86 2.77
C ILE A 120 11.23 15.73 3.46
N LEU A 121 10.29 16.61 3.13
CA LEU A 121 8.92 16.60 3.64
C LEU A 121 7.93 16.85 2.50
N PHE A 122 6.85 16.06 2.47
CA PHE A 122 5.70 16.36 1.64
C PHE A 122 4.60 16.98 2.52
N VAL A 123 4.10 18.15 2.16
CA VAL A 123 3.14 18.91 2.99
C VAL A 123 1.79 18.20 3.00
N VAL A 124 1.25 17.95 4.20
CA VAL A 124 -0.04 17.27 4.33
C VAL A 124 -1.19 18.15 3.84
N GLY A 125 -2.01 17.61 2.94
CA GLY A 125 -3.23 18.25 2.44
C GLY A 125 -3.04 19.18 1.25
N CYS A 126 -1.82 19.28 0.69
CA CYS A 126 -1.59 20.03 -0.55
C CYS A 126 -0.44 19.45 -1.37
N ASP A 127 -0.43 19.78 -2.66
CA ASP A 127 0.59 19.30 -3.59
C ASP A 127 1.83 20.20 -3.52
N GLN A 128 2.61 19.99 -2.45
CA GLN A 128 3.83 20.74 -2.16
C GLN A 128 4.87 19.86 -1.47
N LEU A 129 6.02 19.73 -2.09
CA LEU A 129 7.23 19.13 -1.51
C LEU A 129 8.11 20.24 -0.92
N LEU A 130 8.63 20.02 0.26
CA LEU A 130 9.63 20.87 0.91
C LEU A 130 10.93 20.10 1.12
N ILE A 131 12.05 20.67 0.71
CA ILE A 131 13.38 20.14 1.00
C ILE A 131 14.17 21.22 1.75
N ARG A 132 14.58 20.90 2.98
CA ARG A 132 15.45 21.79 3.75
C ARG A 132 16.90 21.35 3.59
N TYR A 133 17.74 22.30 3.23
CA TYR A 133 19.19 22.17 3.18
C TYR A 133 19.82 22.96 4.30
N THR A 134 20.74 22.34 5.04
CA THR A 134 21.47 23.00 6.13
C THR A 134 22.97 22.76 5.98
N LEU A 135 23.76 23.83 5.90
CA LEU A 135 25.22 23.76 5.93
C LEU A 135 25.68 23.72 7.39
N LEU A 136 25.82 22.50 7.93
CA LEU A 136 26.15 22.30 9.34
C LEU A 136 27.56 22.75 9.70
N ASP A 137 28.51 22.51 8.78
CA ASP A 137 29.90 22.93 8.93
C ASP A 137 30.54 23.24 7.58
N ALA A 138 31.32 24.33 7.53
CA ALA A 138 32.14 24.72 6.41
C ALA A 138 33.23 25.69 6.86
N HIS A 139 34.39 25.67 6.19
CA HIS A 139 35.52 26.52 6.50
C HIS A 139 35.74 27.63 5.47
N SER A 140 34.95 27.65 4.38
CA SER A 140 35.09 28.59 3.27
C SER A 140 33.72 28.92 2.67
N HIS A 141 33.68 29.99 1.89
CA HIS A 141 32.48 30.38 1.13
C HIS A 141 31.98 29.21 0.31
N THR A 142 30.69 28.88 0.48
CA THR A 142 30.03 27.74 -0.15
C THR A 142 28.81 28.23 -0.93
N VAL A 143 28.62 27.72 -2.15
CA VAL A 143 27.42 27.96 -2.95
C VAL A 143 26.69 26.63 -3.15
N LEU A 144 25.40 26.63 -2.91
CA LEU A 144 24.51 25.52 -3.24
C LEU A 144 23.94 25.75 -4.65
N ARG A 145 24.13 24.77 -5.54
CA ARG A 145 23.48 24.72 -6.85
C ARG A 145 22.46 23.60 -6.82
N LEU A 146 21.23 23.90 -7.30
CA LEU A 146 20.12 22.94 -7.41
C LEU A 146 19.72 22.80 -8.87
N LYS A 147 19.75 21.56 -9.40
CA LYS A 147 19.44 21.23 -10.78
C LYS A 147 18.22 20.31 -10.82
N PRO A 148 17.02 20.80 -11.21
CA PRO A 148 15.81 19.99 -11.29
C PRO A 148 15.77 19.16 -12.58
N TYR A 149 15.31 17.91 -12.47
CA TYR A 149 15.03 17.00 -13.58
C TYR A 149 13.51 16.83 -13.71
N LEU A 150 12.95 17.40 -14.77
CA LEU A 150 11.50 17.43 -15.01
C LEU A 150 11.08 16.25 -15.87
N ALA A 151 9.94 15.62 -15.52
CA ALA A 151 9.39 14.47 -16.22
C ALA A 151 8.04 14.77 -16.90
N PHE A 152 7.07 15.35 -16.22
CA PHE A 152 5.72 15.69 -16.72
C PHE A 152 5.07 14.54 -17.47
N ARG A 153 4.96 13.38 -16.82
CA ARG A 153 4.41 12.14 -17.39
C ARG A 153 3.58 11.35 -16.40
N SER A 154 2.73 10.46 -16.92
CA SER A 154 2.11 9.43 -16.06
C SER A 154 3.19 8.63 -15.30
N ILE A 155 2.91 8.23 -14.07
CA ILE A 155 3.84 7.36 -13.32
C ILE A 155 4.04 6.00 -14.00
N HIS A 156 3.16 5.59 -14.91
CA HIS A 156 3.22 4.33 -15.65
C HIS A 156 3.99 4.43 -16.98
N ALA A 157 4.28 5.66 -17.46
CA ALA A 157 4.98 5.92 -18.70
C ALA A 157 6.44 6.36 -18.46
N LEU A 158 7.20 6.49 -19.53
CA LEU A 158 8.55 7.05 -19.55
C LEU A 158 8.60 8.15 -20.61
N THR A 159 9.39 9.20 -20.36
CA THR A 159 9.58 10.32 -21.29
C THR A 159 10.75 10.06 -22.24
N VAL A 160 10.57 10.46 -23.48
CA VAL A 160 11.63 10.55 -24.48
C VAL A 160 11.79 12.02 -24.89
N ALA A 161 13.02 12.44 -25.10
CA ALA A 161 13.32 13.81 -25.55
C ALA A 161 12.50 14.17 -26.79
N ASN A 162 11.77 15.28 -26.75
CA ASN A 162 10.89 15.73 -27.82
C ASN A 162 10.90 17.25 -27.97
N SER A 163 10.37 17.74 -29.09
CA SER A 163 10.26 19.17 -29.40
C SER A 163 8.98 19.82 -28.86
N ASP A 164 8.03 19.05 -28.34
CA ASP A 164 6.73 19.54 -27.88
C ASP A 164 6.79 20.10 -26.46
N ALA A 165 7.87 19.77 -25.73
CA ALA A 165 8.11 20.26 -24.39
C ALA A 165 8.42 21.77 -24.41
N ASP A 166 7.58 22.57 -23.76
CA ASP A 166 7.84 23.99 -23.57
C ASP A 166 8.93 24.17 -22.51
N THR A 167 10.10 24.61 -22.95
CA THR A 167 11.26 24.85 -22.09
C THR A 167 11.27 26.24 -21.46
N HIS A 168 10.35 27.15 -21.82
CA HIS A 168 10.27 28.48 -21.23
C HIS A 168 9.83 28.42 -19.76
N TYR A 169 10.20 29.44 -19.03
CA TYR A 169 9.79 29.61 -17.65
C TYR A 169 9.06 30.93 -17.42
N SER A 170 8.23 30.97 -16.40
CA SER A 170 7.66 32.22 -15.88
C SER A 170 8.30 32.53 -14.53
N GLN A 171 8.51 33.80 -14.24
CA GLN A 171 9.01 34.24 -12.94
C GLN A 171 7.89 34.15 -11.88
N VAL A 172 8.22 33.60 -10.70
CA VAL A 172 7.39 33.67 -9.51
C VAL A 172 8.22 34.22 -8.34
N ASP A 173 7.57 34.64 -7.26
CA ASP A 173 8.29 35.16 -6.09
C ASP A 173 9.27 34.12 -5.55
N GLY A 174 10.56 34.45 -5.51
CA GLY A 174 11.63 33.58 -5.03
C GLY A 174 11.93 32.35 -5.90
N GLY A 175 11.56 32.36 -7.20
CA GLY A 175 11.86 31.22 -8.07
C GLY A 175 11.25 31.31 -9.47
N VAL A 176 11.03 30.17 -10.08
CA VAL A 176 10.50 30.02 -11.44
C VAL A 176 9.41 28.94 -11.52
N SER A 177 8.59 29.03 -12.56
CA SER A 177 7.49 28.12 -12.85
C SER A 177 7.62 27.53 -14.24
N PHE A 178 7.38 26.24 -14.38
CA PHE A 178 7.42 25.49 -15.64
C PHE A 178 6.09 24.79 -15.93
N ARG A 179 5.75 24.69 -17.21
CA ARG A 179 4.65 23.87 -17.71
C ARG A 179 5.06 23.26 -19.05
N LEU A 180 5.64 22.08 -19.03
CA LEU A 180 6.19 21.45 -20.24
C LEU A 180 5.13 21.15 -21.31
N TYR A 181 3.90 20.87 -20.89
CA TYR A 181 2.80 20.57 -21.81
C TYR A 181 1.51 21.29 -21.38
N PRO A 182 0.66 21.75 -22.33
CA PRO A 182 -0.47 22.65 -22.04
C PRO A 182 -1.48 22.14 -21.01
N ASP A 183 -1.69 20.83 -20.95
CA ASP A 183 -2.72 20.22 -20.09
C ASP A 183 -2.26 19.94 -18.66
N PHE A 184 -0.98 20.05 -18.39
CA PHE A 184 -0.42 19.86 -17.06
C PHE A 184 -0.56 21.12 -16.18
N PRO A 185 -0.62 20.96 -14.84
CA PRO A 185 -0.45 22.08 -13.94
C PRO A 185 0.95 22.68 -14.06
N ALA A 186 1.10 23.91 -13.67
CA ALA A 186 2.42 24.51 -13.53
C ALA A 186 3.18 23.87 -12.36
N LEU A 187 4.48 23.67 -12.51
CA LEU A 187 5.38 23.29 -11.43
C LEU A 187 6.16 24.52 -10.99
N ASN A 188 5.89 25.00 -9.79
CA ASN A 188 6.57 26.15 -9.19
C ASN A 188 7.74 25.66 -8.33
N LEU A 189 8.94 26.13 -8.65
CA LEU A 189 10.19 25.84 -7.94
C LEU A 189 10.67 27.12 -7.25
N GLN A 190 10.58 27.17 -5.92
CA GLN A 190 10.81 28.38 -5.14
C GLN A 190 11.74 28.13 -3.95
N CYS A 191 12.54 29.12 -3.57
CA CYS A 191 13.49 29.05 -2.46
C CYS A 191 13.16 30.08 -1.37
N SER A 192 13.38 29.72 -0.10
CA SER A 192 13.17 30.61 1.06
C SER A 192 14.21 31.73 1.16
N LYS A 193 15.21 31.73 0.31
CA LYS A 193 16.28 32.72 0.18
C LYS A 193 16.34 33.20 -1.28
N PRO A 194 16.64 34.48 -1.54
CA PRO A 194 16.91 34.93 -2.89
C PRO A 194 17.99 34.06 -3.57
N CYS A 195 17.71 33.63 -4.77
CA CYS A 195 18.57 32.76 -5.58
C CYS A 195 18.67 33.30 -7.01
N GLU A 196 19.79 33.03 -7.65
CA GLU A 196 19.96 33.24 -9.09
C GLU A 196 19.44 32.00 -9.82
N TYR A 197 18.61 32.18 -10.84
CA TYR A 197 18.21 31.11 -11.75
C TYR A 197 18.92 31.31 -13.11
N VAL A 198 19.69 30.32 -13.51
CA VAL A 198 20.35 30.27 -14.80
C VAL A 198 19.54 29.34 -15.72
N HIS A 199 18.94 29.94 -16.75
CA HIS A 199 18.18 29.18 -17.76
C HIS A 199 19.12 28.56 -18.79
N ALA A 200 19.18 27.23 -18.82
CA ALA A 200 20.01 26.45 -19.73
C ALA A 200 19.34 25.08 -19.99
N PRO A 201 18.25 25.06 -20.79
CA PRO A 201 17.49 23.83 -21.01
C PRO A 201 18.29 22.81 -21.82
N ASP A 202 18.34 21.58 -21.31
CA ASP A 202 18.98 20.44 -21.98
C ASP A 202 18.28 19.13 -21.59
N TRP A 203 18.29 18.14 -22.49
CA TRP A 203 17.78 16.81 -22.23
C TRP A 203 18.89 15.88 -21.74
N TYR A 204 18.73 15.39 -20.51
CA TYR A 204 19.57 14.35 -19.95
C TYR A 204 19.00 12.99 -20.35
N ARG A 205 19.70 12.33 -21.30
CA ARG A 205 19.20 11.17 -22.02
C ARG A 205 19.64 9.86 -21.41
N ASN A 206 18.83 8.81 -21.64
CA ASN A 206 19.15 7.42 -21.31
C ASN A 206 19.40 7.16 -19.82
N THR A 207 18.66 7.83 -18.94
CA THR A 207 18.60 7.44 -17.52
C THR A 207 17.97 6.07 -17.41
N VAL A 208 18.63 5.10 -16.72
CA VAL A 208 18.18 3.71 -16.65
C VAL A 208 17.60 3.39 -15.28
N TYR A 209 16.40 2.84 -15.29
CA TYR A 209 15.72 2.31 -14.11
C TYR A 209 15.98 0.81 -13.98
N LYS A 210 16.96 0.41 -13.16
CA LYS A 210 17.45 -0.98 -13.05
C LYS A 210 16.38 -1.98 -12.59
N GLU A 211 15.44 -1.57 -11.74
CA GLU A 211 14.36 -2.45 -11.31
C GLU A 211 13.35 -2.69 -12.44
N GLU A 212 13.08 -1.72 -13.31
CA GLU A 212 12.24 -1.94 -14.50
C GLU A 212 12.95 -2.85 -15.52
N TYR A 213 14.25 -2.63 -15.74
CA TYR A 213 15.07 -3.52 -16.58
C TYR A 213 15.02 -4.97 -16.10
N ARG A 214 15.27 -5.20 -14.78
CA ARG A 214 15.21 -6.54 -14.18
C ARG A 214 13.85 -7.21 -14.34
N ARG A 215 12.78 -6.40 -14.34
CA ARG A 215 11.39 -6.86 -14.48
C ARG A 215 10.94 -7.03 -15.94
N GLY A 216 11.81 -6.75 -16.92
CA GLY A 216 11.52 -6.89 -18.34
C GLY A 216 10.61 -5.80 -18.91
N PHE A 217 10.60 -4.61 -18.30
CA PHE A 217 9.86 -3.44 -18.78
C PHE A 217 10.77 -2.41 -19.45
N ASP A 218 10.15 -1.48 -20.18
CA ASP A 218 10.84 -0.27 -20.62
C ASP A 218 11.44 0.45 -19.42
N CYS A 219 12.73 0.79 -19.53
CA CYS A 219 13.54 1.21 -18.39
C CYS A 219 14.41 2.44 -18.65
N MET A 220 14.38 3.03 -19.85
CA MET A 220 15.18 4.19 -20.21
C MET A 220 14.31 5.42 -20.32
N GLU A 221 14.73 6.52 -19.69
CA GLU A 221 14.02 7.79 -19.70
C GLU A 221 14.94 8.95 -20.02
N ASP A 222 14.44 9.91 -20.80
CA ASP A 222 15.06 11.20 -21.00
C ASP A 222 14.37 12.25 -20.13
N LEU A 223 15.13 13.03 -19.37
CA LEU A 223 14.61 14.03 -18.44
C LEU A 223 15.06 15.43 -18.86
N LEU A 224 14.13 16.39 -18.87
CA LEU A 224 14.46 17.79 -19.17
C LEU A 224 15.04 18.46 -17.93
N VAL A 225 16.23 19.04 -18.08
CA VAL A 225 16.83 19.96 -17.11
C VAL A 225 16.72 21.38 -17.66
N PRO A 226 15.84 22.23 -17.12
CA PRO A 226 15.61 23.56 -17.71
C PRO A 226 16.69 24.59 -17.33
N GLY A 227 17.58 24.25 -16.40
CA GLY A 227 18.61 25.10 -15.85
C GLY A 227 18.89 24.75 -14.39
N PHE A 228 19.41 25.72 -13.64
CA PHE A 228 19.77 25.50 -12.23
C PHE A 228 19.61 26.77 -11.40
N PHE A 229 19.44 26.60 -10.09
CA PHE A 229 19.45 27.66 -9.09
C PHE A 229 20.81 27.70 -8.41
N GLU A 230 21.33 28.92 -8.12
CA GLU A 230 22.52 29.11 -7.29
C GLU A 230 22.23 30.06 -6.13
N MET A 231 22.76 29.73 -4.98
CA MET A 231 22.64 30.54 -3.78
C MET A 231 23.81 30.33 -2.82
N PRO A 232 24.42 31.40 -2.28
CA PRO A 232 25.44 31.25 -1.26
C PRO A 232 24.84 30.73 0.05
N MET A 233 25.62 29.93 0.77
CA MET A 233 25.26 29.42 2.10
C MET A 233 26.34 29.73 3.13
N GLU A 234 25.90 30.20 4.29
CA GLU A 234 26.74 30.38 5.46
C GLU A 234 26.70 29.16 6.37
N LYS A 235 27.78 28.93 7.14
CA LYS A 235 27.79 27.89 8.18
C LYS A 235 26.64 28.09 9.18
N GLY A 236 25.87 27.04 9.44
CA GLY A 236 24.67 27.05 10.29
C GLY A 236 23.41 27.54 9.57
N GLU A 237 23.51 28.03 8.34
CA GLU A 237 22.36 28.50 7.57
C GLU A 237 21.52 27.33 7.04
N SER A 238 20.18 27.54 7.04
CA SER A 238 19.23 26.63 6.39
C SER A 238 18.45 27.34 5.30
N ILE A 239 18.26 26.66 4.16
CA ILE A 239 17.44 27.08 3.03
C ILE A 239 16.35 26.03 2.81
N VAL A 240 15.11 26.46 2.53
CA VAL A 240 14.01 25.57 2.17
C VAL A 240 13.69 25.78 0.70
N PHE A 241 13.78 24.71 -0.07
CA PHE A 241 13.32 24.60 -1.46
C PHE A 241 11.89 24.04 -1.46
N SER A 242 11.01 24.58 -2.32
CA SER A 242 9.65 24.14 -2.52
C SER A 242 9.42 23.76 -3.97
N ALA A 243 8.82 22.59 -4.22
CA ALA A 243 8.21 22.23 -5.49
C ALA A 243 6.69 22.08 -5.27
N SER A 244 5.87 22.81 -6.03
CA SER A 244 4.42 22.85 -5.81
C SER A 244 3.63 23.12 -7.08
N THR A 245 2.37 22.68 -7.13
CA THR A 245 1.45 23.00 -8.23
C THR A 245 0.91 24.43 -8.16
N GLU A 246 0.89 25.03 -6.98
CA GLU A 246 0.49 26.40 -6.75
C GLU A 246 1.68 27.24 -6.25
N PRO A 247 1.84 28.50 -6.68
CA PRO A 247 2.89 29.35 -6.18
C PRO A 247 2.71 29.64 -4.68
N VAL A 248 3.82 29.67 -3.95
CA VAL A 248 3.83 29.89 -2.48
C VAL A 248 4.64 31.13 -2.11
N SER A 249 4.43 31.66 -0.89
CA SER A 249 5.26 32.76 -0.40
C SER A 249 6.59 32.25 0.16
N PRO A 250 7.75 32.62 -0.42
CA PRO A 250 9.07 32.18 0.04
C PRO A 250 9.35 32.50 1.50
N ARG A 251 8.82 33.63 2.00
CA ARG A 251 8.98 34.08 3.40
C ARG A 251 8.40 33.10 4.40
N ASN A 252 7.39 32.32 4.00
CA ASN A 252 6.68 31.38 4.88
C ASN A 252 7.29 29.98 4.88
N LEU A 253 8.17 29.63 3.94
CA LEU A 253 8.65 28.26 3.72
C LEU A 253 9.35 27.69 4.96
N LYS A 254 10.20 28.45 5.65
CA LYS A 254 10.89 27.97 6.88
C LYS A 254 9.89 27.68 8.02
N ALA A 255 8.91 28.57 8.22
CA ALA A 255 7.87 28.38 9.22
C ALA A 255 6.93 27.21 8.87
N GLN A 256 6.62 27.05 7.58
CA GLN A 256 5.83 25.93 7.07
C GLN A 256 6.56 24.60 7.29
N PHE A 257 7.84 24.53 6.96
CA PHE A 257 8.66 23.33 7.22
C PHE A 257 8.63 22.95 8.70
N THR A 258 8.82 23.91 9.60
CA THR A 258 8.78 23.67 11.06
C THR A 258 7.41 23.16 11.52
N ARG A 259 6.30 23.71 10.98
CA ARG A 259 4.95 23.22 11.29
C ARG A 259 4.75 21.78 10.83
N GLU A 260 5.24 21.44 9.63
CA GLU A 260 5.14 20.08 9.12
C GLU A 260 5.99 19.08 9.93
N VAL A 261 7.18 19.46 10.40
CA VAL A 261 7.98 18.65 11.34
C VAL A 261 7.17 18.31 12.58
N ASN A 262 6.56 19.32 13.21
CA ASN A 262 5.80 19.15 14.45
C ASN A 262 4.52 18.31 14.29
N ARG A 263 4.06 18.10 13.06
CA ARG A 263 2.90 17.23 12.74
C ARG A 263 3.28 15.76 12.56
N ARG A 264 4.57 15.46 12.36
CA ARG A 264 5.01 14.10 12.05
C ARG A 264 5.08 13.26 13.31
N MET A 265 4.65 12.03 13.20
CA MET A 265 4.82 11.04 14.25
C MET A 265 6.28 10.58 14.29
N PRO A 266 6.88 10.44 15.47
CA PRO A 266 8.21 9.83 15.60
C PRO A 266 8.17 8.37 15.13
N ARG A 267 9.36 7.82 14.84
CA ARG A 267 9.58 6.43 14.43
C ARG A 267 10.63 5.79 15.35
N ASP A 268 10.35 5.85 16.66
CA ASP A 268 11.31 5.48 17.69
C ASP A 268 11.38 3.97 17.95
N ASN A 269 10.36 3.23 17.48
CA ASN A 269 10.22 1.79 17.66
C ASN A 269 9.34 1.18 16.55
N TYR A 270 9.17 -0.14 16.59
CA TYR A 270 8.37 -0.89 15.65
C TYR A 270 6.91 -0.41 15.54
N ASP A 271 6.26 -0.18 16.68
CA ASP A 271 4.86 0.25 16.72
C ASP A 271 4.68 1.65 16.12
N ASP A 272 5.58 2.56 16.41
CA ASP A 272 5.55 3.92 15.86
C ASP A 272 5.79 3.90 14.34
N CYS A 273 6.66 3.02 13.84
CA CYS A 273 6.85 2.82 12.40
C CYS A 273 5.57 2.33 11.72
N LEU A 274 4.89 1.32 12.28
CA LEU A 274 3.62 0.81 11.72
C LEU A 274 2.53 1.89 11.71
N LYS A 275 2.40 2.67 12.79
CA LYS A 275 1.46 3.79 12.86
C LYS A 275 1.78 4.87 11.82
N ALA A 276 3.05 5.23 11.67
CA ALA A 276 3.48 6.19 10.68
C ALA A 276 3.28 5.68 9.24
N ALA A 277 3.50 4.38 8.98
CA ALA A 277 3.20 3.75 7.70
C ALA A 277 1.69 3.79 7.39
N ALA A 278 0.83 3.50 8.38
CA ALA A 278 -0.63 3.58 8.24
C ALA A 278 -1.11 4.99 7.87
N GLU A 279 -0.54 6.03 8.49
CA GLU A 279 -0.89 7.41 8.20
C GLU A 279 -0.59 7.84 6.76
N GLN A 280 0.43 7.25 6.12
CA GLN A 280 0.77 7.53 4.73
C GLN A 280 -0.23 6.95 3.72
N LEU A 281 -1.07 6.01 4.13
CA LEU A 281 -2.00 5.28 3.28
C LEU A 281 -3.38 5.96 3.15
N PHE A 282 -3.66 6.97 3.96
CA PHE A 282 -4.90 7.75 3.80
C PHE A 282 -4.75 8.80 2.70
N ALA A 283 -5.84 9.00 1.94
CA ALA A 283 -5.95 10.04 0.94
C ALA A 283 -7.29 10.77 1.07
N TYR A 284 -7.22 12.11 1.02
CA TYR A 284 -8.38 12.99 1.11
C TYR A 284 -8.55 13.75 -0.20
N LYS A 285 -9.73 13.65 -0.81
CA LYS A 285 -10.10 14.39 -2.03
C LYS A 285 -11.36 15.22 -1.74
N GLY A 286 -11.18 16.52 -1.55
CA GLY A 286 -12.28 17.39 -1.10
C GLY A 286 -12.83 16.89 0.24
N LYS A 287 -14.10 16.44 0.24
CA LYS A 287 -14.76 15.87 1.43
C LYS A 287 -14.61 14.35 1.55
N LEU A 288 -14.12 13.67 0.53
CA LEU A 288 -13.99 12.21 0.51
C LEU A 288 -12.72 11.79 1.23
N ALA A 289 -12.81 10.69 2.00
CA ALA A 289 -11.67 10.02 2.62
C ALA A 289 -11.53 8.61 2.04
N ARG A 290 -10.32 8.26 1.60
CA ARG A 290 -10.02 6.99 0.93
C ARG A 290 -8.77 6.35 1.51
N ILE A 291 -8.56 5.08 1.22
CA ILE A 291 -7.33 4.34 1.49
C ILE A 291 -6.62 4.09 0.16
N CYS A 292 -5.35 4.45 0.06
CA CYS A 292 -4.47 4.01 -1.01
C CYS A 292 -4.03 2.57 -0.72
N THR A 293 -4.19 1.66 -1.68
CA THR A 293 -3.89 0.23 -1.48
C THR A 293 -2.41 -0.01 -1.22
N GLY A 294 -1.54 0.86 -1.78
CA GLY A 294 -0.09 0.79 -1.57
C GLY A 294 0.68 1.78 -2.44
N PHE A 295 1.95 1.97 -2.13
CA PHE A 295 2.84 2.84 -2.88
C PHE A 295 3.95 1.99 -3.53
N SER A 296 4.39 2.38 -4.75
CA SER A 296 4.14 3.64 -5.48
C SER A 296 3.03 3.54 -6.55
N TRP A 297 2.77 2.37 -7.12
CA TRP A 297 1.95 2.18 -8.34
C TRP A 297 0.48 1.83 -8.11
N HIS A 298 0.10 1.43 -6.89
CA HIS A 298 -1.30 1.13 -6.61
C HIS A 298 -2.16 2.39 -6.53
N GLU A 299 -3.34 2.30 -7.09
CA GLU A 299 -4.38 3.34 -7.04
C GLU A 299 -5.11 3.36 -5.68
N MET A 300 -6.18 4.16 -5.58
CA MET A 300 -7.07 4.13 -4.43
C MET A 300 -7.74 2.75 -4.31
N GLY A 301 -7.92 2.29 -3.09
CA GLY A 301 -8.49 0.98 -2.80
C GLY A 301 -9.92 0.85 -3.28
N GLY A 302 -10.22 -0.28 -3.94
CA GLY A 302 -11.58 -0.69 -4.24
C GLY A 302 -12.32 -1.20 -3.00
N MET A 303 -13.51 -1.79 -3.23
CA MET A 303 -14.38 -2.30 -2.16
C MET A 303 -13.66 -3.31 -1.25
N ARG A 304 -12.99 -4.31 -1.83
CA ARG A 304 -12.31 -5.37 -1.09
C ARG A 304 -11.17 -4.84 -0.24
N GLU A 305 -10.25 -4.15 -0.88
CA GLU A 305 -9.02 -3.66 -0.24
C GLU A 305 -9.34 -2.70 0.89
N THR A 306 -10.31 -1.80 0.67
CA THR A 306 -10.74 -0.86 1.70
C THR A 306 -11.40 -1.58 2.87
N CYS A 307 -12.36 -2.49 2.65
CA CYS A 307 -13.03 -3.22 3.73
C CYS A 307 -12.06 -4.05 4.58
N ILE A 308 -11.02 -4.67 3.97
CA ILE A 308 -10.01 -5.45 4.70
C ILE A 308 -9.08 -4.52 5.50
N ALA A 309 -8.59 -3.43 4.89
CA ALA A 309 -7.60 -2.56 5.54
C ALA A 309 -8.20 -1.62 6.59
N LEU A 310 -9.46 -1.24 6.44
CA LEU A 310 -10.10 -0.19 7.23
C LEU A 310 -10.05 -0.43 8.75
N PRO A 311 -10.36 -1.62 9.30
CA PRO A 311 -10.30 -1.86 10.74
C PRO A 311 -8.89 -1.67 11.33
N GLY A 312 -7.89 -2.23 10.67
CA GLY A 312 -6.50 -2.15 11.12
C GLY A 312 -5.95 -0.73 11.11
N LEU A 313 -6.20 0.01 10.02
CA LEU A 313 -5.67 1.36 9.84
C LEU A 313 -6.33 2.40 10.75
N THR A 314 -7.59 2.19 11.17
CA THR A 314 -8.36 3.18 11.95
C THR A 314 -8.63 2.72 13.38
N LEU A 315 -9.51 1.73 13.57
CA LEU A 315 -9.95 1.26 14.90
C LEU A 315 -8.79 0.70 15.71
N CYS A 316 -8.04 -0.23 15.12
CA CYS A 316 -6.93 -0.90 15.81
C CYS A 316 -5.69 0.00 15.96
N ASN A 317 -5.50 0.97 15.07
CA ASN A 317 -4.39 1.92 15.13
C ASN A 317 -4.59 3.01 16.18
N LYS A 318 -5.70 3.77 16.08
CA LYS A 318 -5.93 4.98 16.89
C LYS A 318 -7.30 5.01 17.58
N GLY A 319 -8.14 4.03 17.36
CA GLY A 319 -9.52 4.05 17.86
C GLY A 319 -10.41 5.07 17.13
N ASP A 320 -10.05 5.46 15.91
CA ASP A 320 -10.75 6.50 15.16
C ASP A 320 -12.02 5.99 14.48
N VAL A 321 -13.09 5.86 15.28
CA VAL A 321 -14.41 5.45 14.82
C VAL A 321 -14.99 6.42 13.78
N LYS A 322 -14.75 7.73 13.94
CA LYS A 322 -15.29 8.75 13.00
C LYS A 322 -14.66 8.60 11.61
N LEU A 323 -13.36 8.40 11.54
CA LEU A 323 -12.66 8.18 10.27
C LEU A 323 -13.09 6.86 9.64
N TYR A 324 -13.26 5.80 10.46
CA TYR A 324 -13.80 4.52 9.99
C TYR A 324 -15.13 4.69 9.29
N GLU A 325 -16.10 5.27 10.00
CA GLU A 325 -17.46 5.47 9.47
C GLU A 325 -17.49 6.37 8.25
N LYS A 326 -16.60 7.39 8.20
CA LYS A 326 -16.49 8.27 7.05
C LYS A 326 -16.01 7.52 5.82
N ILE A 327 -14.88 6.79 5.93
CA ILE A 327 -14.32 6.02 4.81
C ILE A 327 -15.33 4.95 4.33
N LEU A 328 -15.98 4.25 5.25
CA LEU A 328 -16.97 3.23 4.90
C LEU A 328 -18.19 3.84 4.17
N SER A 329 -18.67 5.00 4.62
CA SER A 329 -19.78 5.71 3.98
C SER A 329 -19.40 6.26 2.61
N ASP A 330 -18.18 6.82 2.47
CA ASP A 330 -17.66 7.32 1.19
C ASP A 330 -17.47 6.15 0.20
N LEU A 331 -16.95 5.01 0.67
CA LEU A 331 -16.79 3.79 -0.14
C LEU A 331 -18.13 3.28 -0.70
N ILE A 332 -19.17 3.23 0.14
CA ILE A 332 -20.51 2.84 -0.27
C ILE A 332 -21.04 3.81 -1.34
N LEU A 333 -20.93 5.11 -1.10
CA LEU A 333 -21.41 6.14 -2.03
C LEU A 333 -20.74 6.05 -3.41
N GLU A 334 -19.43 5.82 -3.44
CA GLU A 334 -18.66 5.77 -4.69
C GLU A 334 -18.84 4.45 -5.47
N ASN A 335 -19.28 3.39 -4.81
CA ASN A 335 -19.39 2.06 -5.41
C ASN A 335 -20.81 1.48 -5.33
N GLU A 336 -21.85 2.31 -5.10
CA GLU A 336 -23.23 1.86 -4.91
C GLU A 336 -23.71 0.95 -6.04
N ASP A 337 -23.46 1.33 -7.29
CA ASP A 337 -23.83 0.55 -8.46
C ASP A 337 -23.16 -0.85 -8.45
N ALA A 338 -21.84 -0.92 -8.19
CA ALA A 338 -21.11 -2.17 -8.12
C ALA A 338 -21.56 -3.06 -6.94
N TYR A 339 -21.95 -2.44 -5.81
CA TYR A 339 -22.51 -3.16 -4.68
C TYR A 339 -23.87 -3.81 -5.00
N LEU A 340 -24.72 -3.13 -5.77
CA LEU A 340 -26.09 -3.56 -6.04
C LEU A 340 -26.26 -4.34 -7.35
N HIS A 341 -25.50 -4.02 -8.39
CA HIS A 341 -25.68 -4.59 -9.73
C HIS A 341 -24.57 -5.55 -10.16
N GLY A 342 -23.51 -5.66 -9.38
CA GLY A 342 -22.42 -6.62 -9.62
C GLY A 342 -21.15 -5.98 -10.18
N SER A 343 -20.07 -6.72 -10.04
CA SER A 343 -18.75 -6.41 -10.54
C SER A 343 -17.97 -7.71 -10.73
N ASN A 344 -16.83 -7.68 -11.42
CA ASN A 344 -15.96 -8.86 -11.55
C ASN A 344 -15.28 -9.29 -10.22
N GLN A 345 -15.68 -8.73 -9.08
CA GLN A 345 -15.17 -9.06 -7.74
C GLN A 345 -16.32 -9.59 -6.89
N VAL A 346 -16.63 -10.88 -7.06
CA VAL A 346 -17.86 -11.48 -6.50
C VAL A 346 -17.92 -11.49 -4.96
N GLU A 347 -16.77 -11.57 -4.27
CA GLU A 347 -16.72 -11.57 -2.80
C GLU A 347 -16.65 -10.15 -2.21
N SER A 348 -16.32 -9.14 -3.02
CA SER A 348 -16.04 -7.78 -2.51
C SER A 348 -17.26 -7.12 -1.85
N PRO A 349 -18.48 -7.17 -2.42
CA PRO A 349 -19.66 -6.62 -1.74
C PRO A 349 -19.98 -7.31 -0.42
N LEU A 350 -19.65 -8.60 -0.27
CA LEU A 350 -19.87 -9.35 0.96
C LEU A 350 -18.90 -8.96 2.09
N ARG A 351 -17.75 -8.35 1.76
CA ARG A 351 -16.80 -7.78 2.74
C ARG A 351 -17.39 -6.59 3.51
N LEU A 352 -18.39 -5.92 2.97
CA LEU A 352 -19.08 -4.84 3.66
C LEU A 352 -19.74 -5.33 4.97
N PHE A 353 -20.28 -6.55 4.96
CA PHE A 353 -20.86 -7.16 6.16
C PHE A 353 -19.80 -7.35 7.25
N GLU A 354 -18.64 -7.88 6.88
CA GLU A 354 -17.50 -8.03 7.79
C GLU A 354 -17.07 -6.68 8.37
N ALA A 355 -16.95 -5.64 7.53
CA ALA A 355 -16.60 -4.30 7.98
C ALA A 355 -17.61 -3.73 8.98
N VAL A 356 -18.93 -3.86 8.73
CA VAL A 356 -19.96 -3.40 9.66
C VAL A 356 -19.96 -4.20 10.96
N GLN A 357 -19.75 -5.51 10.91
CA GLN A 357 -19.59 -6.38 12.09
C GLN A 357 -18.39 -5.98 12.95
N GLN A 358 -17.25 -5.64 12.32
CA GLN A 358 -16.05 -5.19 13.04
C GLN A 358 -16.27 -3.84 13.72
N LEU A 359 -16.97 -2.90 13.07
CA LEU A 359 -17.37 -1.62 13.69
C LEU A 359 -18.26 -1.86 14.91
N ALA A 360 -19.31 -2.67 14.75
CA ALA A 360 -20.25 -3.00 15.83
C ALA A 360 -19.55 -3.68 17.01
N SER A 361 -18.67 -4.64 16.72
CA SER A 361 -17.87 -5.34 17.75
C SER A 361 -16.91 -4.40 18.50
N TYR A 362 -16.26 -3.49 17.77
CA TYR A 362 -15.31 -2.53 18.36
C TYR A 362 -16.02 -1.52 19.26
N THR A 363 -17.13 -0.96 18.82
CA THR A 363 -17.88 0.07 19.57
C THR A 363 -18.77 -0.51 20.67
N GLY A 364 -19.12 -1.78 20.58
CA GLY A 364 -20.17 -2.40 21.42
C GLY A 364 -21.59 -1.94 21.08
N ASP A 365 -21.75 -1.06 20.06
CA ASP A 365 -23.05 -0.48 19.66
C ASP A 365 -23.57 -1.09 18.35
N VAL A 366 -24.04 -2.31 18.47
CA VAL A 366 -24.61 -3.07 17.34
C VAL A 366 -25.86 -2.38 16.78
N ALA A 367 -26.67 -1.75 17.65
CA ALA A 367 -27.93 -1.09 17.24
C ALA A 367 -27.67 0.12 16.33
N SER A 368 -26.72 0.98 16.67
CA SER A 368 -26.33 2.13 15.84
C SER A 368 -25.73 1.72 14.50
N ALA A 369 -24.85 0.72 14.49
CA ALA A 369 -24.29 0.18 13.26
C ALA A 369 -25.37 -0.39 12.34
N TRP A 370 -26.32 -1.17 12.88
CA TRP A 370 -27.44 -1.71 12.11
C TRP A 370 -28.39 -0.63 11.61
N LYS A 371 -28.72 0.36 12.44
CA LYS A 371 -29.56 1.49 12.04
C LYS A 371 -28.94 2.26 10.86
N LYS A 372 -27.63 2.42 10.85
CA LYS A 372 -26.90 3.17 9.82
C LYS A 372 -26.74 2.41 8.52
N TYR A 373 -26.35 1.15 8.58
CA TYR A 373 -25.93 0.38 7.40
C TYR A 373 -26.91 -0.76 7.04
N GLY A 374 -27.79 -1.19 7.94
CA GLY A 374 -28.61 -2.39 7.77
C GLY A 374 -29.53 -2.37 6.56
N LYS A 375 -30.08 -1.18 6.18
CA LYS A 375 -30.90 -1.04 4.97
C LYS A 375 -30.07 -1.42 3.73
N PHE A 376 -28.89 -0.83 3.58
CA PHE A 376 -28.01 -1.07 2.42
C PHE A 376 -27.50 -2.53 2.39
N LEU A 377 -27.14 -3.09 3.54
CA LEU A 377 -26.75 -4.50 3.63
C LEU A 377 -27.85 -5.44 3.15
N LYS A 378 -29.13 -5.16 3.46
CA LYS A 378 -30.27 -5.93 2.96
C LYS A 378 -30.41 -5.81 1.45
N GLU A 379 -30.24 -4.62 0.88
CA GLU A 379 -30.28 -4.39 -0.58
C GLU A 379 -29.16 -5.16 -1.28
N VAL A 380 -27.95 -5.18 -0.72
CA VAL A 380 -26.85 -6.01 -1.22
C VAL A 380 -27.21 -7.50 -1.18
N ALA A 381 -27.77 -8.01 -0.08
CA ALA A 381 -28.19 -9.41 0.01
C ALA A 381 -29.31 -9.76 -0.99
N GLU A 382 -30.28 -8.87 -1.16
CA GLU A 382 -31.37 -9.04 -2.15
C GLU A 382 -30.82 -9.12 -3.58
N SER A 383 -29.75 -8.39 -3.91
CA SER A 383 -29.13 -8.46 -5.22
C SER A 383 -28.47 -9.83 -5.50
N TYR A 384 -27.89 -10.48 -4.48
CA TYR A 384 -27.39 -11.85 -4.60
C TYR A 384 -28.53 -12.87 -4.73
N LEU A 385 -29.63 -12.68 -3.99
CA LEU A 385 -30.83 -13.52 -4.11
C LEU A 385 -31.50 -13.43 -5.49
N ALA A 386 -31.43 -12.25 -6.12
CA ALA A 386 -31.97 -12.03 -7.47
C ALA A 386 -31.05 -12.59 -8.57
N GLY A 387 -29.78 -12.83 -8.27
CA GLY A 387 -28.74 -13.17 -9.21
C GLY A 387 -28.07 -11.94 -9.82
N ARG A 388 -26.78 -12.05 -10.09
CA ARG A 388 -25.93 -11.04 -10.70
C ARG A 388 -25.34 -11.56 -12.01
N PRO A 389 -24.81 -10.72 -12.89
CA PRO A 389 -24.25 -11.17 -14.15
C PRO A 389 -23.18 -12.26 -14.03
N GLU A 390 -22.36 -12.19 -12.95
CA GLU A 390 -21.24 -13.09 -12.69
C GLU A 390 -21.51 -14.13 -11.59
N VAL A 391 -22.66 -14.04 -10.90
CA VAL A 391 -22.98 -14.90 -9.74
C VAL A 391 -24.44 -15.30 -9.75
N LYS A 392 -24.72 -16.57 -9.54
CA LYS A 392 -26.07 -17.13 -9.39
C LYS A 392 -26.22 -17.83 -8.06
N LEU A 393 -27.34 -17.61 -7.40
CA LEU A 393 -27.78 -18.42 -6.25
C LEU A 393 -28.40 -19.72 -6.78
N HIS A 394 -27.88 -20.86 -6.32
CA HIS A 394 -28.46 -22.18 -6.63
C HIS A 394 -29.43 -22.67 -5.54
N ASP A 395 -30.19 -23.71 -5.83
CA ASP A 395 -31.21 -24.24 -4.90
C ASP A 395 -30.63 -24.77 -3.58
N ASN A 396 -29.35 -25.15 -3.57
CA ASN A 396 -28.60 -25.52 -2.38
C ASN A 396 -28.20 -24.32 -1.49
N GLY A 397 -28.61 -23.10 -1.85
CA GLY A 397 -28.34 -21.88 -1.11
C GLY A 397 -26.93 -21.27 -1.36
N LEU A 398 -26.09 -21.93 -2.15
CA LEU A 398 -24.73 -21.50 -2.43
C LEU A 398 -24.64 -20.61 -3.68
N LEU A 399 -23.64 -19.74 -3.70
CA LEU A 399 -23.35 -18.85 -4.81
C LEU A 399 -22.38 -19.52 -5.80
N TRP A 400 -22.83 -19.65 -7.04
CA TRP A 400 -22.04 -20.11 -8.16
C TRP A 400 -21.50 -18.93 -8.96
N ALA A 401 -20.17 -18.78 -9.01
CA ALA A 401 -19.48 -17.71 -9.73
C ALA A 401 -18.96 -18.22 -11.07
N GLU A 402 -19.33 -17.56 -12.16
CA GLU A 402 -18.91 -17.93 -13.51
C GLU A 402 -18.94 -16.74 -14.47
N LYS A 403 -17.78 -16.48 -15.09
CA LYS A 403 -17.65 -15.59 -16.25
C LYS A 403 -16.41 -16.02 -17.04
N PRO A 404 -16.56 -16.51 -18.27
CA PRO A 404 -15.45 -17.02 -19.05
C PRO A 404 -14.32 -15.99 -19.23
N GLY A 405 -13.07 -16.40 -18.96
CA GLY A 405 -11.88 -15.55 -19.14
C GLY A 405 -11.73 -14.44 -18.10
N VAL A 406 -12.55 -14.42 -17.04
CA VAL A 406 -12.50 -13.38 -16.00
C VAL A 406 -12.16 -14.01 -14.65
N ALA A 407 -11.17 -13.45 -13.96
CA ALA A 407 -10.88 -13.79 -12.56
C ALA A 407 -11.91 -13.09 -11.66
N LEU A 408 -12.71 -13.87 -10.94
CA LEU A 408 -13.85 -13.40 -10.16
C LEU A 408 -13.57 -13.26 -8.66
N SER A 409 -12.33 -13.52 -8.20
CA SER A 409 -11.93 -13.41 -6.80
C SER A 409 -10.68 -12.54 -6.64
N TRP A 410 -10.17 -12.43 -5.41
CA TRP A 410 -8.92 -11.73 -5.13
C TRP A 410 -7.68 -12.36 -5.82
N MET A 411 -7.78 -13.62 -6.26
CA MET A 411 -6.75 -14.29 -7.05
C MET A 411 -6.89 -13.94 -8.53
N ASN A 412 -6.56 -12.68 -8.87
CA ASN A 412 -6.89 -12.02 -10.13
C ASN A 412 -5.69 -11.74 -11.05
N ALA A 413 -4.62 -12.52 -10.97
CA ALA A 413 -3.50 -12.41 -11.90
C ALA A 413 -3.86 -12.96 -13.28
N TYR A 414 -3.34 -12.32 -14.33
CA TYR A 414 -3.54 -12.69 -15.73
C TYR A 414 -2.22 -12.91 -16.44
N VAL A 415 -2.18 -13.90 -17.33
CA VAL A 415 -1.12 -14.11 -18.31
C VAL A 415 -1.77 -14.30 -19.68
N ASP A 416 -1.33 -13.54 -20.67
CA ASP A 416 -1.88 -13.55 -22.04
C ASP A 416 -3.41 -13.41 -22.09
N GLY A 417 -3.95 -12.54 -21.24
CA GLY A 417 -5.39 -12.26 -21.13
C GLY A 417 -6.23 -13.38 -20.49
N ARG A 418 -5.60 -14.39 -19.88
CA ARG A 418 -6.27 -15.49 -19.19
C ARG A 418 -5.96 -15.46 -17.68
N PRO A 419 -6.94 -15.73 -16.82
CA PRO A 419 -6.68 -15.89 -15.38
C PRO A 419 -5.66 -17.01 -15.13
N VAL A 420 -4.62 -16.71 -14.35
CA VAL A 420 -3.63 -17.72 -13.92
C VAL A 420 -4.27 -18.72 -12.95
N THR A 421 -5.15 -18.24 -12.11
CA THR A 421 -5.86 -19.01 -11.10
C THR A 421 -7.36 -18.90 -11.38
N GLU A 422 -7.82 -19.62 -12.41
CA GLU A 422 -9.24 -19.68 -12.73
C GLU A 422 -9.97 -20.46 -11.63
N ARG A 423 -10.98 -19.83 -11.02
CA ARG A 423 -11.76 -20.38 -9.91
C ARG A 423 -13.25 -20.20 -10.22
N ARG A 424 -13.76 -21.08 -11.06
CA ARG A 424 -15.15 -21.12 -11.47
C ARG A 424 -15.95 -22.01 -10.50
N GLY A 425 -17.21 -21.69 -10.28
CA GLY A 425 -18.11 -22.52 -9.48
C GLY A 425 -18.32 -21.98 -8.06
N TYR A 426 -18.48 -22.87 -7.11
CA TYR A 426 -18.63 -22.55 -5.70
C TYR A 426 -17.26 -22.26 -5.09
N GLN A 427 -16.90 -20.98 -4.95
CA GLN A 427 -15.65 -20.55 -4.29
C GLN A 427 -15.85 -20.59 -2.77
N VAL A 428 -14.91 -21.16 -2.03
CA VAL A 428 -15.06 -21.40 -0.59
C VAL A 428 -15.19 -20.11 0.20
N GLU A 429 -14.33 -19.11 -0.04
CA GLU A 429 -14.38 -17.84 0.67
C GLU A 429 -15.64 -17.03 0.35
N THR A 430 -16.06 -17.02 -0.90
CA THR A 430 -17.30 -16.33 -1.33
C THR A 430 -18.51 -16.91 -0.61
N ASN A 431 -18.59 -18.23 -0.51
CA ASN A 431 -19.71 -18.91 0.16
C ASN A 431 -19.64 -18.78 1.69
N CYS A 432 -18.46 -18.71 2.29
CA CYS A 432 -18.32 -18.39 3.72
C CYS A 432 -18.77 -16.95 4.03
N LEU A 433 -18.37 -15.98 3.20
CA LEU A 433 -18.81 -14.58 3.33
C LEU A 433 -20.32 -14.44 3.12
N TRP A 434 -20.88 -15.17 2.16
CA TRP A 434 -22.33 -15.22 1.93
C TRP A 434 -23.08 -15.78 3.12
N TYR A 435 -22.66 -16.91 3.65
CA TYR A 435 -23.26 -17.50 4.85
C TYR A 435 -23.20 -16.54 6.05
N ASN A 436 -22.05 -15.89 6.26
CA ASN A 436 -21.89 -14.86 7.29
C ASN A 436 -22.87 -13.69 7.08
N ALA A 437 -23.05 -13.21 5.86
CA ALA A 437 -23.99 -12.13 5.53
C ALA A 437 -25.45 -12.52 5.82
N VAL A 438 -25.85 -13.72 5.40
CA VAL A 438 -27.18 -14.28 5.66
C VAL A 438 -27.46 -14.38 7.15
N CYS A 439 -26.57 -14.98 7.93
CA CYS A 439 -26.71 -15.12 9.38
C CYS A 439 -26.75 -13.76 10.08
N TYR A 440 -25.88 -12.82 9.69
CA TYR A 440 -25.87 -11.50 10.28
C TYR A 440 -27.19 -10.75 10.09
N ILE A 441 -27.76 -10.77 8.87
CA ILE A 441 -29.08 -10.14 8.65
C ILE A 441 -30.14 -10.80 9.51
N LEU A 442 -30.19 -12.13 9.57
CA LEU A 442 -31.19 -12.86 10.38
C LEU A 442 -31.10 -12.49 11.85
N ASP A 443 -29.89 -12.43 12.42
CA ASP A 443 -29.69 -12.02 13.81
C ASP A 443 -30.13 -10.56 14.04
N MET A 444 -29.72 -9.66 13.17
CA MET A 444 -30.06 -8.24 13.30
C MET A 444 -31.57 -7.99 13.16
N GLU A 445 -32.23 -8.65 12.22
CA GLU A 445 -33.69 -8.57 12.06
C GLU A 445 -34.46 -9.24 13.23
N SER A 446 -33.87 -10.23 13.87
CA SER A 446 -34.48 -10.81 15.09
C SER A 446 -34.40 -9.85 16.27
N CYS A 447 -33.31 -9.06 16.37
CA CYS A 447 -33.10 -8.12 17.47
C CYS A 447 -33.78 -6.75 17.26
N PHE A 448 -33.76 -6.24 16.04
CA PHE A 448 -34.12 -4.84 15.76
C PHE A 448 -35.20 -4.68 14.68
N GLY A 449 -35.56 -5.72 13.98
CA GLY A 449 -36.47 -5.69 12.84
C GLY A 449 -37.81 -6.37 13.11
N LYS A 450 -38.48 -6.72 12.01
CA LYS A 450 -39.68 -7.55 12.00
C LYS A 450 -39.54 -8.63 10.94
N PRO A 451 -39.97 -9.86 11.22
CA PRO A 451 -39.99 -10.92 10.21
C PRO A 451 -40.72 -10.47 8.93
N GLY A 452 -40.05 -10.62 7.80
CA GLY A 452 -40.58 -10.23 6.49
C GLY A 452 -40.29 -11.28 5.41
N ARG A 453 -40.55 -10.92 4.14
CA ARG A 453 -40.29 -11.79 3.00
C ARG A 453 -38.79 -12.11 2.88
N LEU A 454 -37.92 -11.11 3.06
CA LEU A 454 -36.47 -11.29 2.98
C LEU A 454 -35.96 -12.26 4.05
N THR A 455 -36.35 -12.08 5.33
CA THR A 455 -35.91 -12.95 6.43
C THR A 455 -36.35 -14.39 6.26
N LYS A 456 -37.57 -14.63 5.74
CA LYS A 456 -38.03 -15.99 5.41
C LYS A 456 -37.15 -16.62 4.33
N ARG A 457 -36.88 -15.90 3.25
CA ARG A 457 -36.03 -16.38 2.16
C ARG A 457 -34.59 -16.64 2.62
N LEU A 458 -34.01 -15.75 3.42
CA LEU A 458 -32.67 -15.94 3.98
C LEU A 458 -32.59 -17.11 4.95
N ALA A 459 -33.66 -17.39 5.73
CA ALA A 459 -33.72 -18.57 6.61
C ALA A 459 -33.72 -19.87 5.80
N GLU A 460 -34.45 -19.92 4.67
CA GLU A 460 -34.43 -21.06 3.75
C GLU A 460 -33.01 -21.25 3.15
N VAL A 461 -32.37 -20.15 2.70
CA VAL A 461 -31.00 -20.19 2.17
C VAL A 461 -30.03 -20.70 3.23
N LYS A 462 -30.10 -20.18 4.47
CA LYS A 462 -29.27 -20.65 5.58
C LYS A 462 -29.40 -22.18 5.79
N ALA A 463 -30.64 -22.68 5.89
CA ALA A 463 -30.88 -24.10 6.09
C ALA A 463 -30.35 -24.96 4.93
N SER A 464 -30.47 -24.48 3.68
CA SER A 464 -29.94 -25.17 2.50
C SER A 464 -28.41 -25.25 2.53
N ILE A 465 -27.74 -24.15 2.90
CA ILE A 465 -26.27 -24.12 3.04
C ILE A 465 -25.82 -25.11 4.13
N GLU A 466 -26.41 -25.05 5.30
CA GLU A 466 -26.07 -25.93 6.43
C GLU A 466 -26.23 -27.41 6.10
N ALA A 467 -27.21 -27.76 5.26
CA ALA A 467 -27.45 -29.12 4.82
C ALA A 467 -26.42 -29.68 3.83
N CYS A 468 -25.67 -28.82 3.10
CA CYS A 468 -24.82 -29.29 2.00
C CYS A 468 -23.35 -28.81 2.06
N PHE A 469 -23.04 -27.75 2.82
CA PHE A 469 -21.72 -27.10 2.75
C PHE A 469 -20.58 -28.06 3.09
N TYR A 470 -20.71 -28.80 4.18
CA TYR A 470 -19.68 -29.74 4.61
C TYR A 470 -19.44 -30.83 3.55
N ASP A 471 -20.47 -31.50 3.10
CA ASP A 471 -20.35 -32.59 2.11
C ASP A 471 -19.79 -32.13 0.78
N LEU A 472 -20.08 -30.87 0.40
CA LEU A 472 -19.61 -30.30 -0.85
C LEU A 472 -18.13 -29.89 -0.81
N PHE A 473 -17.71 -29.28 0.30
CA PHE A 473 -16.35 -28.68 0.37
C PHE A 473 -15.34 -29.55 1.12
N TRP A 474 -15.75 -30.47 1.99
CA TRP A 474 -14.81 -31.23 2.80
C TRP A 474 -14.02 -32.26 1.97
N VAL A 475 -12.70 -32.19 2.06
CA VAL A 475 -11.76 -33.12 1.41
C VAL A 475 -11.24 -34.10 2.47
N GLU A 476 -11.91 -35.25 2.63
CA GLU A 476 -11.61 -36.21 3.70
C GLU A 476 -10.15 -36.66 3.71
N ALA A 477 -9.57 -36.97 2.56
CA ALA A 477 -8.20 -37.46 2.44
C ALA A 477 -7.13 -36.44 2.87
N ARG A 478 -7.47 -35.14 2.95
CA ARG A 478 -6.55 -34.04 3.27
C ARG A 478 -6.93 -33.28 4.54
N ARG A 479 -8.12 -33.51 5.07
CA ARG A 479 -8.64 -32.85 6.28
C ARG A 479 -8.65 -31.33 6.14
N HIS A 480 -9.19 -30.82 5.02
CA HIS A 480 -9.37 -29.39 4.75
C HIS A 480 -10.53 -29.17 3.77
N LEU A 481 -10.92 -27.89 3.54
CA LEU A 481 -11.93 -27.55 2.54
C LEU A 481 -11.32 -27.41 1.15
N ALA A 482 -12.05 -27.87 0.12
CA ALA A 482 -11.74 -27.59 -1.28
C ALA A 482 -11.69 -26.08 -1.53
N ASP A 483 -10.76 -25.63 -2.36
CA ASP A 483 -10.61 -24.21 -2.73
C ASP A 483 -11.85 -23.68 -3.48
N TYR A 484 -12.37 -24.51 -4.38
CA TYR A 484 -13.66 -24.32 -5.05
C TYR A 484 -14.20 -25.68 -5.51
N VAL A 485 -15.48 -25.70 -5.89
CA VAL A 485 -16.13 -26.88 -6.48
C VAL A 485 -16.82 -26.47 -7.78
N ASP A 486 -16.50 -27.16 -8.86
CA ASP A 486 -17.12 -26.96 -10.18
C ASP A 486 -17.74 -28.26 -10.71
N GLU A 487 -18.11 -28.31 -12.01
CA GLU A 487 -18.69 -29.50 -12.63
C GLU A 487 -17.73 -30.70 -12.68
N LYS A 488 -16.41 -30.46 -12.53
CA LYS A 488 -15.38 -31.50 -12.47
C LYS A 488 -15.19 -32.06 -11.06
N GLY A 489 -15.82 -31.43 -10.07
CA GLY A 489 -15.72 -31.77 -8.66
C GLY A 489 -14.87 -30.82 -7.84
N GLN A 490 -14.35 -31.31 -6.72
CA GLN A 490 -13.57 -30.54 -5.74
C GLN A 490 -12.17 -30.19 -6.25
N ASN A 491 -11.80 -28.91 -6.19
CA ASN A 491 -10.39 -28.51 -6.27
C ASN A 491 -9.71 -28.72 -4.92
N VAL A 492 -8.86 -29.73 -4.85
CA VAL A 492 -8.23 -30.17 -3.59
C VAL A 492 -6.93 -29.43 -3.24
N PHE A 493 -6.67 -28.27 -3.84
CA PHE A 493 -5.47 -27.48 -3.54
C PHE A 493 -5.58 -26.83 -2.16
N THR A 494 -4.53 -26.99 -1.34
CA THR A 494 -4.48 -26.30 -0.05
C THR A 494 -4.11 -24.84 -0.29
N ARG A 495 -5.12 -23.97 -0.16
CA ARG A 495 -5.03 -22.51 -0.28
C ARG A 495 -5.58 -21.83 0.96
N PRO A 496 -5.25 -20.54 1.21
CA PRO A 496 -5.68 -19.84 2.42
C PRO A 496 -7.17 -19.47 2.45
N ASN A 497 -7.89 -19.57 1.33
CA ASN A 497 -9.29 -19.14 1.20
C ASN A 497 -10.24 -19.79 2.20
N GLN A 498 -9.97 -21.03 2.60
CA GLN A 498 -10.73 -21.76 3.63
C GLN A 498 -10.64 -21.12 5.02
N LEU A 499 -9.70 -20.20 5.29
CA LEU A 499 -9.63 -19.48 6.57
C LEU A 499 -10.89 -18.69 6.88
N TYR A 500 -11.65 -18.28 5.87
CA TYR A 500 -12.91 -17.57 6.08
C TYR A 500 -14.00 -18.42 6.70
N ALA A 501 -13.95 -19.74 6.55
CA ALA A 501 -14.83 -20.65 7.30
C ALA A 501 -14.56 -20.61 8.82
N CYS A 502 -13.36 -20.18 9.25
CA CYS A 502 -12.95 -20.15 10.66
C CYS A 502 -12.97 -18.75 11.26
N SER A 503 -12.58 -17.73 10.47
CA SER A 503 -12.31 -16.36 10.97
C SER A 503 -13.57 -15.49 11.09
N LEU A 504 -14.59 -15.75 10.29
CA LEU A 504 -15.84 -14.97 10.29
C LEU A 504 -16.66 -15.26 11.56
N PRO A 505 -17.51 -14.30 12.01
CA PRO A 505 -18.38 -14.50 13.15
C PRO A 505 -19.30 -15.73 13.02
N TYR A 506 -19.89 -15.93 11.84
CA TYR A 506 -20.74 -17.09 11.54
C TYR A 506 -20.00 -18.06 10.61
N SER A 507 -19.92 -19.31 11.03
CA SER A 507 -19.24 -20.39 10.30
C SER A 507 -20.25 -21.43 9.80
N PRO A 508 -20.14 -21.91 8.55
CA PRO A 508 -20.97 -22.98 8.04
C PRO A 508 -20.49 -24.38 8.45
N VAL A 509 -19.42 -24.47 9.25
CA VAL A 509 -18.85 -25.77 9.72
C VAL A 509 -18.61 -25.76 11.23
N SER A 510 -18.55 -26.95 11.83
CA SER A 510 -18.34 -27.11 13.27
C SER A 510 -16.93 -26.67 13.74
N GLU A 511 -16.77 -26.49 15.06
CA GLU A 511 -15.47 -26.12 15.65
C GLU A 511 -14.41 -27.20 15.43
N GLU A 512 -14.76 -28.46 15.42
CA GLU A 512 -13.85 -29.57 15.12
C GLU A 512 -13.32 -29.48 13.68
N VAL A 513 -14.17 -29.16 12.72
CA VAL A 513 -13.78 -28.95 11.32
C VAL A 513 -12.92 -27.70 11.18
N GLN A 514 -13.26 -26.60 11.89
CA GLN A 514 -12.44 -25.39 11.92
C GLN A 514 -11.03 -25.68 12.47
N ALA A 515 -10.91 -26.51 13.51
CA ALA A 515 -9.61 -26.89 14.07
C ALA A 515 -8.76 -27.69 13.06
N GLU A 516 -9.36 -28.61 12.30
CA GLU A 516 -8.65 -29.35 11.24
C GLU A 516 -8.20 -28.44 10.10
N ILE A 517 -9.05 -27.49 9.68
CA ILE A 517 -8.67 -26.46 8.69
C ILE A 517 -7.45 -25.67 9.16
N LEU A 518 -7.49 -25.16 10.41
CA LEU A 518 -6.36 -24.39 10.96
C LEU A 518 -5.10 -25.25 11.07
N HIS A 519 -5.24 -26.53 11.42
CA HIS A 519 -4.11 -27.46 11.45
C HIS A 519 -3.47 -27.61 10.06
N ALA A 520 -4.27 -27.82 9.01
CA ALA A 520 -3.81 -27.94 7.63
C ALA A 520 -3.12 -26.65 7.14
N VAL A 521 -3.73 -25.49 7.39
CA VAL A 521 -3.18 -24.18 7.04
C VAL A 521 -1.87 -23.92 7.78
N THR A 522 -1.81 -24.18 9.09
CA THR A 522 -0.60 -23.98 9.90
C THR A 522 0.56 -24.81 9.37
N ARG A 523 0.29 -26.08 9.07
CA ARG A 523 1.32 -27.02 8.60
C ARG A 523 1.88 -26.67 7.22
N GLU A 524 1.05 -26.15 6.30
CA GLU A 524 1.42 -26.03 4.89
C GLU A 524 1.59 -24.59 4.40
N LEU A 525 0.89 -23.63 5.00
CA LEU A 525 0.83 -22.27 4.46
C LEU A 525 1.47 -21.20 5.34
N VAL A 526 1.48 -21.38 6.68
CA VAL A 526 2.01 -20.36 7.59
C VAL A 526 3.53 -20.24 7.45
N THR A 527 3.99 -18.99 7.34
CA THR A 527 5.40 -18.63 7.33
C THR A 527 5.69 -17.54 8.35
N THR A 528 6.93 -17.15 8.52
CA THR A 528 7.32 -16.00 9.38
C THR A 528 6.99 -14.64 8.74
N ARG A 529 6.50 -14.60 7.49
CA ARG A 529 6.17 -13.37 6.74
C ARG A 529 4.72 -13.35 6.23
N GLY A 530 3.87 -14.21 6.76
CA GLY A 530 2.47 -14.28 6.37
C GLY A 530 2.02 -15.67 5.95
N ILE A 531 1.02 -15.74 5.08
CA ILE A 531 0.41 -17.00 4.64
C ILE A 531 0.70 -17.20 3.15
N ARG A 532 1.21 -18.39 2.78
CA ARG A 532 1.40 -18.79 1.38
C ARG A 532 0.06 -18.87 0.65
N THR A 533 0.06 -18.51 -0.60
CA THR A 533 -1.13 -18.57 -1.47
C THR A 533 -1.41 -19.96 -2.02
N LEU A 534 -0.43 -20.86 -1.95
CA LEU A 534 -0.53 -22.27 -2.35
C LEU A 534 0.44 -23.12 -1.51
N SER A 535 0.06 -24.34 -1.20
CA SER A 535 0.91 -25.31 -0.49
C SER A 535 2.15 -25.68 -1.30
N PRO A 536 3.36 -25.75 -0.66
CA PRO A 536 4.57 -26.25 -1.30
C PRO A 536 4.49 -27.69 -1.81
N LYS A 537 3.49 -28.46 -1.37
CA LYS A 537 3.25 -29.82 -1.86
C LYS A 537 2.53 -29.87 -3.20
N ASN A 538 2.06 -28.72 -3.69
CA ASN A 538 1.36 -28.65 -4.96
C ASN A 538 2.36 -28.54 -6.12
N PRO A 539 2.20 -29.31 -7.23
CA PRO A 539 3.11 -29.21 -8.38
C PRO A 539 3.19 -27.84 -9.05
N LEU A 540 2.16 -26.99 -8.88
CA LEU A 540 2.12 -25.63 -9.40
C LEU A 540 2.80 -24.61 -8.48
N TYR A 541 3.34 -25.04 -7.33
CA TYR A 541 3.97 -24.15 -6.36
C TYR A 541 5.18 -23.44 -6.95
N ARG A 542 5.22 -22.13 -6.77
CA ARG A 542 6.34 -21.26 -7.16
C ARG A 542 6.69 -20.35 -5.99
N SER A 543 7.88 -20.52 -5.43
CA SER A 543 8.26 -19.81 -4.21
C SER A 543 8.77 -18.39 -4.44
N ARG A 544 9.31 -18.06 -5.62
CA ARG A 544 9.99 -16.79 -5.88
C ARG A 544 9.17 -15.87 -6.77
N TYR A 545 8.94 -14.66 -6.29
CA TYR A 545 8.30 -13.58 -7.03
C TYR A 545 9.36 -12.72 -7.74
N ASP A 546 9.94 -13.25 -8.82
CA ASP A 546 11.02 -12.59 -9.58
C ASP A 546 10.84 -12.82 -11.08
N GLY A 547 11.72 -12.18 -11.89
CA GLY A 547 11.71 -12.30 -13.34
C GLY A 547 10.79 -11.31 -14.06
N ASN A 548 10.40 -11.65 -15.29
CA ASN A 548 9.51 -10.83 -16.13
C ASN A 548 8.04 -10.84 -15.61
N GLN A 549 7.16 -10.09 -16.27
CA GLN A 549 5.76 -9.97 -15.84
C GLN A 549 5.04 -11.32 -15.81
N ILE A 550 5.21 -12.16 -16.84
CA ILE A 550 4.56 -13.48 -16.91
C ILE A 550 4.97 -14.38 -15.75
N GLU A 551 6.26 -14.39 -15.42
CA GLU A 551 6.79 -15.18 -14.31
C GLU A 551 6.22 -14.71 -12.96
N ARG A 552 6.17 -13.40 -12.73
CA ARG A 552 5.59 -12.82 -11.50
C ARG A 552 4.09 -13.06 -11.40
N ASP A 553 3.32 -12.82 -12.49
CA ASP A 553 1.87 -13.02 -12.50
C ASP A 553 1.50 -14.49 -12.30
N THR A 554 2.28 -15.41 -12.88
CA THR A 554 2.13 -16.85 -12.63
C THR A 554 2.39 -17.22 -11.16
N THR A 555 3.31 -16.53 -10.50
CA THR A 555 3.73 -16.82 -9.13
C THR A 555 2.80 -16.19 -8.08
N THR A 556 2.21 -15.04 -8.36
CA THR A 556 1.55 -14.16 -7.36
C THR A 556 0.49 -14.84 -6.50
N HIS A 557 -0.22 -15.85 -7.06
CA HIS A 557 -1.22 -16.66 -6.34
C HIS A 557 -0.87 -18.13 -6.26
N ASN A 558 0.36 -18.52 -6.63
CA ASN A 558 0.81 -19.90 -6.66
C ASN A 558 2.04 -20.17 -5.77
N GLY A 559 2.17 -19.47 -4.66
CA GLY A 559 3.23 -19.76 -3.69
C GLY A 559 3.72 -18.57 -2.88
N CYS A 560 3.64 -17.35 -3.41
CA CYS A 560 4.01 -16.15 -2.65
C CYS A 560 3.29 -16.06 -1.31
N THR A 561 3.98 -15.49 -0.35
CA THR A 561 3.44 -15.21 0.99
C THR A 561 2.79 -13.83 1.01
N ARG A 562 1.60 -13.75 1.61
CA ARG A 562 0.83 -12.51 1.79
C ARG A 562 0.65 -12.21 3.28
N PRO A 563 1.21 -11.08 3.78
CA PRO A 563 1.07 -10.71 5.20
C PRO A 563 -0.38 -10.49 5.63
N TRP A 564 -1.22 -9.91 4.76
CA TRP A 564 -2.59 -9.56 5.11
C TRP A 564 -3.47 -10.76 5.50
N LEU A 565 -3.15 -11.95 5.02
CA LEU A 565 -3.88 -13.17 5.39
C LEU A 565 -3.65 -13.60 6.85
N LEU A 566 -2.63 -13.05 7.52
CA LEU A 566 -2.38 -13.30 8.95
C LEU A 566 -3.55 -12.88 9.82
N GLY A 567 -4.24 -11.79 9.46
CA GLY A 567 -5.37 -11.34 10.26
C GLY A 567 -6.49 -12.38 10.36
N ALA A 568 -6.87 -13.00 9.24
CA ALA A 568 -7.86 -14.06 9.24
C ALA A 568 -7.37 -15.30 10.01
N TYR A 569 -6.11 -15.71 9.82
CA TYR A 569 -5.53 -16.85 10.52
C TYR A 569 -5.47 -16.63 12.04
N VAL A 570 -5.01 -15.47 12.49
CA VAL A 570 -4.90 -15.16 13.93
C VAL A 570 -6.27 -14.98 14.57
N ALA A 571 -7.23 -14.33 13.88
CA ALA A 571 -8.59 -14.20 14.37
C ALA A 571 -9.26 -15.58 14.56
N ALA A 572 -9.12 -16.48 13.58
CA ALA A 572 -9.60 -17.85 13.67
C ALA A 572 -8.94 -18.63 14.82
N SER A 573 -7.63 -18.47 14.97
CA SER A 573 -6.86 -19.15 16.03
C SER A 573 -7.25 -18.66 17.43
N PHE A 574 -7.46 -17.37 17.61
CA PHE A 574 -7.96 -16.84 18.90
C PHE A 574 -9.40 -17.28 19.20
N LYS A 575 -10.25 -17.38 18.17
CA LYS A 575 -11.64 -17.86 18.33
C LYS A 575 -11.68 -19.29 18.88
N LEU A 576 -10.78 -20.17 18.41
CA LEU A 576 -10.75 -21.58 18.80
C LEU A 576 -9.86 -21.89 20.00
N PHE A 577 -8.70 -21.24 20.11
CA PHE A 577 -7.68 -21.59 21.10
C PHE A 577 -7.57 -20.55 22.22
N GLY A 578 -8.32 -19.44 22.13
CA GLY A 578 -8.30 -18.37 23.14
C GLY A 578 -6.91 -17.79 23.39
N PRO A 579 -6.64 -17.31 24.62
CA PRO A 579 -5.38 -16.65 25.00
C PRO A 579 -4.12 -17.49 24.78
N SER A 580 -4.23 -18.83 24.78
CA SER A 580 -3.09 -19.74 24.57
C SER A 580 -2.34 -19.50 23.26
N PHE A 581 -3.01 -18.92 22.26
CA PHE A 581 -2.41 -18.58 20.97
C PHE A 581 -1.62 -17.26 20.96
N ALA A 582 -1.70 -16.43 22.02
CA ALA A 582 -1.14 -15.09 22.06
C ALA A 582 0.37 -15.05 21.80
N ARG A 583 1.13 -16.02 22.37
CA ARG A 583 2.59 -16.09 22.14
C ARG A 583 2.89 -16.34 20.65
N LYS A 584 2.19 -17.27 20.01
CA LYS A 584 2.41 -17.57 18.58
C LYS A 584 2.03 -16.39 17.69
N ALA A 585 0.92 -15.71 17.98
CA ALA A 585 0.51 -14.51 17.28
C ALA A 585 1.57 -13.40 17.39
N GLN A 586 2.16 -13.21 18.60
CA GLN A 586 3.24 -12.24 18.83
C GLN A 586 4.48 -12.58 18.00
N GLU A 587 4.93 -13.83 17.98
CA GLU A 587 6.07 -14.28 17.18
C GLU A 587 5.88 -13.98 15.67
N LEU A 588 4.66 -14.19 15.16
CA LEU A 588 4.33 -13.91 13.75
C LEU A 588 4.41 -12.41 13.42
N VAL A 589 3.95 -11.55 14.32
CA VAL A 589 3.99 -10.10 14.12
C VAL A 589 5.40 -9.55 14.27
N ASP A 590 6.14 -10.00 15.29
CA ASP A 590 7.51 -9.55 15.55
C ASP A 590 8.47 -9.92 14.42
N GLY A 591 8.16 -10.98 13.67
CA GLY A 591 8.91 -11.36 12.48
C GLY A 591 9.06 -10.25 11.43
N PHE A 592 8.14 -9.28 11.37
CA PHE A 592 8.22 -8.16 10.43
C PHE A 592 9.11 -7.00 10.91
N GLN A 593 9.58 -7.01 12.15
CA GLN A 593 10.41 -5.93 12.68
C GLN A 593 11.71 -5.76 11.88
N GLU A 594 12.33 -6.86 11.47
CA GLU A 594 13.56 -6.84 10.68
C GLU A 594 13.35 -6.28 9.27
N ASP A 595 12.14 -6.42 8.71
CA ASP A 595 11.83 -6.02 7.34
C ASP A 595 11.68 -4.50 7.17
N LEU A 596 11.47 -3.76 8.27
CA LEU A 596 11.37 -2.30 8.23
C LEU A 596 12.63 -1.59 7.67
N ASN A 597 13.75 -2.32 7.58
CA ASN A 597 15.03 -1.82 7.07
C ASN A 597 15.42 -2.41 5.70
N VAL A 598 14.54 -3.20 5.06
CA VAL A 598 14.97 -4.02 3.90
C VAL A 598 14.43 -3.53 2.56
N HIS A 599 13.16 -3.11 2.50
CA HIS A 599 12.48 -2.72 1.25
C HIS A 599 11.94 -1.30 1.35
N GLY A 600 10.72 -1.12 1.82
CA GLY A 600 10.19 0.20 2.18
C GLY A 600 10.58 0.55 3.61
N ILE A 601 11.39 1.60 3.79
CA ILE A 601 11.93 1.94 5.12
C ILE A 601 10.82 2.39 6.06
N GLY A 602 10.66 1.64 7.14
CA GLY A 602 9.64 1.88 8.17
C GLY A 602 8.22 1.46 7.76
N ALA A 603 8.08 0.56 6.77
CA ALA A 603 6.80 0.05 6.28
C ALA A 603 6.85 -1.46 6.01
N VAL A 604 5.72 -2.08 5.66
CA VAL A 604 5.60 -3.50 5.39
C VAL A 604 5.24 -3.72 3.92
N ALA A 605 5.98 -4.60 3.27
CA ALA A 605 5.80 -4.95 1.87
C ALA A 605 4.50 -5.70 1.61
N GLU A 606 4.07 -5.68 0.35
CA GLU A 606 2.83 -6.33 -0.10
C GLU A 606 2.96 -7.85 -0.20
N ILE A 607 4.08 -8.32 -0.72
CA ILE A 607 4.34 -9.71 -1.10
C ILE A 607 5.71 -10.10 -0.55
N TYR A 608 5.85 -11.37 -0.18
CA TYR A 608 7.13 -12.00 0.12
C TYR A 608 7.28 -13.29 -0.67
N ASP A 609 8.50 -13.70 -0.94
CA ASP A 609 8.74 -15.04 -1.45
C ASP A 609 8.09 -16.11 -0.57
N GLY A 610 7.72 -17.24 -1.15
CA GLY A 610 7.09 -18.34 -0.43
C GLY A 610 8.04 -19.11 0.49
N ASP A 611 9.34 -19.07 0.20
CA ASP A 611 10.39 -19.79 0.93
C ASP A 611 11.50 -18.85 1.42
N PRO A 612 12.26 -19.25 2.46
CA PRO A 612 13.39 -18.46 2.93
C PRO A 612 14.38 -18.09 1.81
N PRO A 613 14.94 -16.87 1.85
CA PRO A 613 14.92 -15.89 2.93
C PRO A 613 13.70 -14.96 2.98
N TYR A 614 12.61 -15.26 2.27
CA TYR A 614 11.36 -14.45 2.22
C TYR A 614 11.62 -13.01 1.77
N ILE A 615 12.21 -12.85 0.59
CA ILE A 615 12.53 -11.53 0.03
C ILE A 615 11.23 -10.72 -0.16
N PRO A 616 11.18 -9.46 0.32
CA PRO A 616 10.03 -8.58 0.14
C PRO A 616 9.92 -8.05 -1.28
N HIS A 617 8.68 -7.94 -1.77
CA HIS A 617 8.33 -7.48 -3.12
C HIS A 617 7.02 -6.69 -3.11
N GLY A 618 6.61 -6.22 -4.30
CA GLY A 618 5.36 -5.48 -4.48
C GLY A 618 5.47 -4.06 -3.93
N ALA A 619 4.34 -3.51 -3.49
CA ALA A 619 4.29 -2.19 -2.90
C ALA A 619 5.15 -2.11 -1.64
N ILE A 620 5.95 -1.03 -1.52
CA ILE A 620 6.86 -0.82 -0.39
C ILE A 620 6.13 -0.48 0.92
N ASN A 621 4.91 0.05 0.81
CA ASN A 621 3.99 0.29 1.92
C ASN A 621 2.60 -0.20 1.48
N SER A 622 2.17 -1.34 1.98
CA SER A 622 0.92 -2.00 1.61
C SER A 622 -0.16 -1.78 2.68
N ALA A 623 -1.30 -1.24 2.28
CA ALA A 623 -2.43 -1.00 3.19
C ALA A 623 -2.93 -2.29 3.84
N LEU A 624 -3.06 -3.36 3.07
CA LEU A 624 -3.52 -4.65 3.58
C LEU A 624 -2.55 -5.24 4.60
N SER A 625 -1.24 -5.19 4.29
CA SER A 625 -0.20 -5.76 5.16
C SER A 625 -0.09 -4.99 6.48
N VAL A 626 0.00 -3.65 6.41
CA VAL A 626 0.10 -2.79 7.61
C VAL A 626 -1.15 -2.90 8.46
N ALA A 627 -2.34 -2.85 7.83
CA ALA A 627 -3.62 -2.96 8.52
C ALA A 627 -3.76 -4.26 9.31
N GLU A 628 -3.48 -5.38 8.68
CA GLU A 628 -3.67 -6.68 9.30
C GLU A 628 -2.64 -6.97 10.40
N ILE A 629 -1.41 -6.46 10.27
CA ILE A 629 -0.44 -6.51 11.38
C ILE A 629 -0.92 -5.66 12.58
N LEU A 630 -1.43 -4.45 12.34
CA LEU A 630 -2.02 -3.62 13.40
C LEU A 630 -3.24 -4.30 14.04
N ARG A 631 -4.10 -4.95 13.24
CA ARG A 631 -5.25 -5.70 13.74
C ARG A 631 -4.82 -6.90 14.58
N VAL A 632 -3.81 -7.65 14.17
CA VAL A 632 -3.26 -8.77 14.95
C VAL A 632 -2.70 -8.28 16.29
N LYS A 633 -1.93 -7.17 16.30
CA LYS A 633 -1.44 -6.57 17.55
C LYS A 633 -2.59 -6.16 18.49
N TYR A 634 -3.65 -5.60 17.95
CA TYR A 634 -4.85 -5.26 18.70
C TYR A 634 -5.54 -6.50 19.30
N LEU A 635 -5.71 -7.58 18.51
CA LEU A 635 -6.28 -8.85 18.98
C LEU A 635 -5.44 -9.45 20.12
N ILE A 636 -4.11 -9.48 19.99
CA ILE A 636 -3.20 -9.95 21.02
C ILE A 636 -3.44 -9.21 22.33
N LYS A 637 -3.54 -7.87 22.26
CA LYS A 637 -3.81 -7.04 23.44
C LYS A 637 -5.15 -7.39 24.08
N GLN A 638 -6.22 -7.45 23.27
CA GLN A 638 -7.55 -7.77 23.77
C GLN A 638 -7.64 -9.13 24.49
N TYR A 639 -6.94 -10.15 23.99
CA TYR A 639 -6.97 -11.48 24.60
C TYR A 639 -6.08 -11.56 25.85
N LYS A 640 -4.98 -10.81 25.94
CA LYS A 640 -4.17 -10.68 27.15
C LYS A 640 -4.93 -9.94 28.25
N ASP A 641 -5.57 -8.82 27.93
CA ASP A 641 -6.38 -8.05 28.89
C ASP A 641 -7.54 -8.87 29.47
N LYS A 642 -8.13 -9.77 28.67
CA LYS A 642 -9.17 -10.73 29.13
C LYS A 642 -8.61 -11.78 30.07
N GLU A 643 -7.41 -12.31 29.81
CA GLU A 643 -6.75 -13.30 30.68
C GLU A 643 -6.39 -12.72 32.04
N GLU A 644 -5.92 -11.47 32.10
CA GLU A 644 -5.60 -10.76 33.35
C GLU A 644 -6.85 -10.38 34.16
N SER A 645 -8.03 -10.37 33.54
CA SER A 645 -9.31 -10.02 34.17
C SER A 645 -10.09 -11.22 34.72
N LEU A 646 -9.66 -12.46 34.40
CA LEU A 646 -10.19 -13.74 34.90
C LEU A 646 -9.37 -14.26 36.07
#